data_ae4fb055071ab34124abb98d69b6c762
#
_entry.id   ae4fb055071ab34124abb98d69b6c762
#
_cell.length_a   1.000
_cell.length_b   1.000
_cell.length_c   1.000
_cell.angle_alpha   90.00
_cell.angle_beta   90.00
_cell.angle_gamma   90.00
#
_symmetry.space_group_name_H-M   'P 1'
#
loop_
_entity.id
_entity.type
_entity.pdbx_description
1 polymer ?
#
loop_
_entity_poly.entity_id
_entity_poly.type
_entity_poly.pdbx_seq_one_letter_code
_entity_poly.pdbx_strand_id
1 'polypeptide(L)'
;MRLLALLAASALTLTTAVPASAAVESVTVKPDPTYQQEPFQGWGTSLVWFANATGGYPDEIRNQLAELLFGEDGLNLNIARYNIGGGNAPDVPQYLRAGAAVPGWWKAPSGTKRTDTDWWKPGDPRYFDAAADPRQRWWVDRIKSQVTRWEAFSNSPPWFQTVSGYVSGGFDANSDQLREDRIGDFAAYLAQTTAELERAHGIKFATVDPFNEPNTSYWRTTLGPDGNPTGGRQEGAHMGPALQSKVVPAMADALRAKHLKAVVSAPDETNPGTFANDWAGYSASAREKLGQLNVHTYGTDRRTTARDIAKGAGKPLWMSEVDGHWGSGQSFTSMDPGLGIAERVIDDLRELEPRAWLLWQAIEDYNNMTPGGESEKGMNWGVVQIPFNCGANDTLATCPARVNTKFHTLRNFTHYVKPGDRLVKVNTTTDVAAVRNTELKSVVHLNKSTQAQSVTLDLSGFGSVRPNATVRPIVTDEQGALVKGAAVRVKDRKATLSVPARSVTTFEVSGVSGVNRASALGGTYRLTGVQSGKSLAPSGTSLVQRTTDPNAADQVWRVERRSGGYDSRAQFSVVNASTGQRIAAVSGDAVLTSADSPAARWVLSSTGDGTWTFVNAQTGTLLDVNGESREDGARIGLYQATSGPNQRWSAVPSK
;
A
#
# COMPACT_ATOMS: atom_id res chain seq x y z
N MET A 1 -6.66 -93.25 22.33
CA MET A 1 -7.63 -92.17 22.01
C MET A 1 -6.91 -91.03 21.35
N ARG A 2 -7.09 -90.84 20.07
CA ARG A 2 -6.44 -89.84 19.27
C ARG A 2 -7.43 -88.65 19.12
N LEU A 3 -7.06 -87.46 19.55
CA LEU A 3 -7.78 -86.20 19.25
C LEU A 3 -7.19 -85.58 17.96
N LEU A 4 -8.05 -85.44 16.95
CA LEU A 4 -7.77 -84.62 15.77
C LEU A 4 -8.02 -83.16 16.10
N ALA A 5 -7.04 -82.25 15.85
CA ALA A 5 -7.23 -80.81 15.85
C ALA A 5 -7.40 -80.32 14.39
N LEU A 6 -8.56 -79.75 14.07
CA LEU A 6 -8.82 -79.05 12.81
C LEU A 6 -8.21 -77.64 12.89
N LEU A 7 -7.31 -77.34 11.97
CA LEU A 7 -6.85 -75.96 11.70
C LEU A 7 -7.76 -75.34 10.62
N ALA A 8 -8.50 -74.27 11.04
CA ALA A 8 -9.21 -73.40 10.09
C ALA A 8 -8.28 -72.30 9.64
N ALA A 9 -7.93 -72.26 8.37
CA ALA A 9 -7.16 -71.17 7.74
C ALA A 9 -8.12 -70.03 7.35
N SER A 10 -8.06 -68.90 8.07
CA SER A 10 -8.77 -67.65 7.71
C SER A 10 -7.93 -66.89 6.69
N ALA A 11 -8.38 -66.79 5.45
CA ALA A 11 -7.79 -65.95 4.42
C ALA A 11 -8.15 -64.47 4.72
N LEU A 12 -7.16 -63.65 5.16
CA LEU A 12 -7.26 -62.20 5.24
C LEU A 12 -7.10 -61.65 3.84
N THR A 13 -8.19 -61.18 3.24
CA THR A 13 -8.12 -60.34 2.02
C THR A 13 -7.71 -58.92 2.42
N LEU A 14 -6.45 -58.54 2.20
CA LEU A 14 -6.00 -57.16 2.21
C LEU A 14 -6.63 -56.43 1.02
N THR A 15 -7.68 -55.68 1.26
CA THR A 15 -8.14 -54.65 0.33
C THR A 15 -7.18 -53.45 0.47
N THR A 16 -6.27 -53.27 -0.50
CA THR A 16 -5.50 -52.07 -0.66
C THR A 16 -6.49 -50.93 -1.00
N ALA A 17 -6.83 -50.10 -0.03
CA ALA A 17 -7.52 -48.85 -0.31
C ALA A 17 -6.61 -48.00 -1.21
N VAL A 18 -6.98 -47.84 -2.48
CA VAL A 18 -6.40 -46.82 -3.37
C VAL A 18 -6.72 -45.50 -2.70
N PRO A 19 -5.71 -44.65 -2.38
CA PRO A 19 -5.97 -43.33 -1.84
C PRO A 19 -6.86 -42.60 -2.84
N ALA A 20 -8.03 -42.13 -2.41
CA ALA A 20 -8.87 -41.29 -3.21
C ALA A 20 -8.01 -40.07 -3.64
N SER A 21 -7.82 -39.90 -4.94
CA SER A 21 -7.18 -38.70 -5.47
C SER A 21 -7.93 -37.50 -4.90
N ALA A 22 -7.25 -36.67 -4.12
CA ALA A 22 -7.86 -35.45 -3.60
C ALA A 22 -8.40 -34.66 -4.79
N ALA A 23 -9.69 -34.30 -4.75
CA ALA A 23 -10.30 -33.54 -5.82
C ALA A 23 -9.53 -32.21 -5.99
N VAL A 24 -9.09 -31.93 -7.22
CA VAL A 24 -8.40 -30.67 -7.52
C VAL A 24 -9.35 -29.54 -7.22
N GLU A 25 -8.93 -28.60 -6.35
CA GLU A 25 -9.74 -27.43 -6.00
C GLU A 25 -9.99 -26.57 -7.25
N SER A 26 -11.26 -26.19 -7.45
CA SER A 26 -11.67 -25.38 -8.59
C SER A 26 -11.96 -23.96 -8.14
N VAL A 27 -11.27 -22.98 -8.73
CA VAL A 27 -11.42 -21.54 -8.48
C VAL A 27 -11.94 -20.86 -9.73
N THR A 28 -12.96 -20.01 -9.60
CA THR A 28 -13.42 -19.17 -10.70
C THR A 28 -13.09 -17.72 -10.39
N VAL A 29 -12.25 -17.11 -11.21
CA VAL A 29 -11.84 -15.71 -11.13
C VAL A 29 -12.62 -14.91 -12.17
N LYS A 30 -13.34 -13.89 -11.71
CA LYS A 30 -14.19 -13.04 -12.54
C LYS A 30 -13.75 -11.58 -12.42
N PRO A 31 -12.89 -11.08 -13.32
CA PRO A 31 -12.55 -9.67 -13.36
C PRO A 31 -13.76 -8.81 -13.79
N ASP A 32 -13.98 -7.71 -13.09
CA ASP A 32 -15.08 -6.77 -13.35
C ASP A 32 -14.56 -5.44 -13.91
N PRO A 33 -14.56 -5.24 -15.23
CA PRO A 33 -14.09 -3.99 -15.85
C PRO A 33 -15.05 -2.81 -15.64
N THR A 34 -16.21 -3.01 -15.00
CA THR A 34 -17.15 -1.93 -14.66
C THR A 34 -16.72 -1.12 -13.43
N TYR A 35 -15.66 -1.58 -12.72
CA TYR A 35 -15.07 -0.91 -11.60
C TYR A 35 -13.54 -0.87 -11.76
N GLN A 36 -13.03 0.26 -12.22
CA GLN A 36 -11.60 0.46 -12.53
C GLN A 36 -11.00 1.45 -11.53
N GLN A 37 -9.96 1.03 -10.83
CA GLN A 37 -9.19 1.92 -9.96
C GLN A 37 -8.52 3.05 -10.78
N GLU A 38 -8.03 4.08 -10.09
CA GLU A 38 -7.25 5.13 -10.76
C GLU A 38 -6.01 4.54 -11.46
N PRO A 39 -5.46 5.23 -12.47
CA PRO A 39 -4.25 4.73 -13.14
C PRO A 39 -3.14 4.47 -12.13
N PHE A 40 -2.63 3.25 -12.13
CA PHE A 40 -1.51 2.82 -11.30
C PHE A 40 -0.25 3.58 -11.70
N GLN A 41 0.49 4.12 -10.73
CA GLN A 41 1.69 4.90 -10.98
C GLN A 41 2.96 4.04 -10.98
N GLY A 42 2.91 2.90 -10.31
CA GLY A 42 3.99 1.93 -10.37
C GLY A 42 4.43 1.36 -9.04
N TRP A 43 5.60 0.74 -9.11
CA TRP A 43 6.26 0.00 -8.04
C TRP A 43 7.52 0.72 -7.62
N GLY A 44 7.83 0.72 -6.34
CA GLY A 44 8.99 1.46 -5.87
C GLY A 44 9.64 0.92 -4.61
N THR A 45 10.65 1.68 -4.16
CA THR A 45 11.35 1.46 -2.90
C THR A 45 11.85 2.78 -2.33
N SER A 46 11.96 2.87 -1.01
CA SER A 46 12.77 3.91 -0.38
C SER A 46 14.25 3.57 -0.56
N LEU A 47 15.09 4.58 -0.75
CA LEU A 47 16.55 4.40 -0.92
C LEU A 47 17.25 4.21 0.43
N VAL A 48 17.00 5.09 1.36
CA VAL A 48 17.42 5.05 2.78
C VAL A 48 18.74 4.30 3.08
N TRP A 49 18.70 3.32 3.96
CA TRP A 49 19.87 2.67 4.51
C TRP A 49 20.71 1.94 3.47
N PHE A 50 20.06 1.20 2.56
CA PHE A 50 20.83 0.47 1.56
C PHE A 50 21.59 1.41 0.62
N ALA A 51 21.00 2.53 0.24
CA ALA A 51 21.65 3.50 -0.64
C ALA A 51 22.81 4.20 0.07
N ASN A 52 22.64 4.55 1.35
CA ASN A 52 23.70 5.10 2.18
C ASN A 52 24.83 4.07 2.43
N ALA A 53 24.51 2.78 2.59
CA ALA A 53 25.52 1.73 2.73
C ALA A 53 26.25 1.46 1.40
N THR A 54 25.48 1.16 0.34
CA THR A 54 26.00 0.55 -0.89
C THR A 54 26.44 1.55 -1.97
N GLY A 55 26.05 2.83 -1.86
CA GLY A 55 26.43 3.85 -2.85
C GLY A 55 27.94 4.12 -2.94
N GLY A 56 28.70 3.69 -1.93
CA GLY A 56 30.18 3.76 -1.92
C GLY A 56 30.86 2.44 -2.30
N TYR A 57 30.13 1.41 -2.68
CA TYR A 57 30.71 0.11 -3.06
C TYR A 57 31.40 0.16 -4.42
N PRO A 58 32.27 -0.83 -4.74
CA PRO A 58 32.81 -0.99 -6.08
C PRO A 58 31.71 -0.99 -7.15
N ASP A 59 32.02 -0.39 -8.31
CA ASP A 59 31.08 -0.21 -9.40
C ASP A 59 30.39 -1.50 -9.84
N GLU A 60 31.12 -2.62 -9.86
CA GLU A 60 30.58 -3.92 -10.21
C GLU A 60 29.40 -4.31 -9.29
N ILE A 61 29.57 -4.14 -7.98
CA ILE A 61 28.58 -4.51 -6.98
C ILE A 61 27.37 -3.57 -7.03
N ARG A 62 27.60 -2.26 -6.92
CA ARG A 62 26.50 -1.29 -6.85
C ARG A 62 25.70 -1.21 -8.15
N ASN A 63 26.33 -1.42 -9.32
CA ASN A 63 25.60 -1.51 -10.59
C ASN A 63 24.76 -2.78 -10.67
N GLN A 64 25.25 -3.94 -10.20
CA GLN A 64 24.43 -5.15 -10.11
C GLN A 64 23.19 -4.93 -9.23
N LEU A 65 23.35 -4.28 -8.09
CA LEU A 65 22.22 -3.95 -7.21
C LEU A 65 21.20 -3.05 -7.92
N ALA A 66 21.66 -2.05 -8.67
CA ALA A 66 20.78 -1.17 -9.42
C ALA A 66 20.02 -1.92 -10.52
N GLU A 67 20.67 -2.85 -11.24
CA GLU A 67 20.01 -3.71 -12.23
C GLU A 67 18.98 -4.65 -11.60
N LEU A 68 19.26 -5.23 -10.43
CA LEU A 68 18.29 -6.07 -9.72
C LEU A 68 17.02 -5.29 -9.37
N LEU A 69 17.11 -4.02 -8.98
CA LEU A 69 15.94 -3.25 -8.56
C LEU A 69 15.23 -2.53 -9.72
N PHE A 70 15.99 -1.82 -10.57
CA PHE A 70 15.44 -0.91 -11.57
C PHE A 70 15.65 -1.39 -13.01
N GLY A 71 16.45 -2.44 -13.22
CA GLY A 71 16.64 -3.05 -14.53
C GLY A 71 15.39 -3.77 -15.03
N GLU A 72 15.27 -3.88 -16.35
CA GLU A 72 14.11 -4.49 -17.02
C GLU A 72 13.94 -5.98 -16.64
N ASP A 73 15.04 -6.71 -16.46
CA ASP A 73 15.03 -8.12 -16.02
C ASP A 73 14.98 -8.29 -14.50
N GLY A 74 15.17 -7.19 -13.75
CA GLY A 74 15.08 -7.13 -12.30
C GLY A 74 13.64 -6.96 -11.81
N LEU A 75 13.45 -6.18 -10.74
CA LEU A 75 12.12 -5.80 -10.26
C LEU A 75 11.45 -4.76 -11.15
N ASN A 76 12.18 -4.11 -12.06
CA ASN A 76 11.65 -3.08 -12.96
C ASN A 76 10.91 -1.96 -12.21
N LEU A 77 11.46 -1.52 -11.07
CA LEU A 77 10.88 -0.45 -10.26
C LEU A 77 10.98 0.88 -11.02
N ASN A 78 9.97 1.72 -10.84
CA ASN A 78 9.90 3.04 -11.50
C ASN A 78 9.61 4.20 -10.54
N ILE A 79 9.58 3.94 -9.23
CA ILE A 79 9.39 4.94 -8.17
C ILE A 79 10.51 4.80 -7.16
N ALA A 80 11.08 5.92 -6.73
CA ALA A 80 12.06 5.97 -5.65
C ALA A 80 11.74 7.06 -4.64
N ARG A 81 11.88 6.74 -3.34
CA ARG A 81 11.78 7.69 -2.23
C ARG A 81 13.18 8.03 -1.75
N TYR A 82 13.53 9.31 -1.80
CA TYR A 82 14.81 9.83 -1.32
C TYR A 82 14.68 10.26 0.14
N ASN A 83 15.48 9.68 1.03
CA ASN A 83 15.49 10.09 2.44
C ASN A 83 16.39 11.31 2.66
N ILE A 84 15.82 12.43 3.06
CA ILE A 84 16.56 13.60 3.53
C ILE A 84 16.90 13.39 5.00
N GLY A 85 18.18 13.06 5.28
CA GLY A 85 18.63 12.74 6.63
C GLY A 85 18.62 13.93 7.58
N GLY A 86 18.36 13.68 8.85
CA GLY A 86 18.51 14.65 9.94
C GLY A 86 19.97 14.84 10.35
N GLY A 87 20.76 13.78 10.26
CA GLY A 87 22.18 13.74 10.64
C GLY A 87 22.41 13.84 12.16
N ASN A 88 23.45 13.18 12.65
CA ASN A 88 23.82 13.22 14.07
C ASN A 88 24.60 14.49 14.43
N ALA A 89 24.48 14.97 15.67
CA ALA A 89 25.30 16.05 16.18
C ALA A 89 26.80 15.67 16.12
N PRO A 90 27.71 16.61 15.86
CA PRO A 90 29.13 16.31 15.65
C PRO A 90 29.84 15.68 16.86
N ASP A 91 29.37 15.95 18.09
CA ASP A 91 29.90 15.41 19.34
C ASP A 91 29.19 14.13 19.81
N VAL A 92 28.24 13.60 19.04
CA VAL A 92 27.55 12.34 19.35
C VAL A 92 28.20 11.20 18.59
N PRO A 93 28.69 10.15 19.28
CA PRO A 93 29.21 8.95 18.62
C PRO A 93 28.17 8.28 17.73
N GLN A 94 28.62 7.60 16.69
CA GLN A 94 27.73 6.81 15.85
C GLN A 94 27.07 5.68 16.68
N TYR A 95 25.73 5.61 16.66
CA TYR A 95 24.95 4.65 17.44
C TYR A 95 23.80 4.02 16.64
N LEU A 96 23.55 4.49 15.44
CA LEU A 96 22.52 3.93 14.56
C LEU A 96 23.04 2.68 13.85
N ARG A 97 22.16 1.79 13.45
CA ARG A 97 22.53 0.58 12.71
C ARG A 97 23.22 0.91 11.38
N ALA A 98 23.87 -0.09 10.79
CA ALA A 98 24.55 0.07 9.51
C ALA A 98 23.62 0.64 8.43
N GLY A 99 24.07 1.66 7.73
CA GLY A 99 23.30 2.39 6.72
C GLY A 99 22.32 3.43 7.25
N ALA A 100 21.84 3.33 8.50
CA ALA A 100 20.78 4.19 9.03
C ALA A 100 21.24 5.59 9.45
N ALA A 101 22.54 5.86 9.52
CA ALA A 101 23.07 7.20 9.75
C ALA A 101 23.13 7.99 8.45
N VAL A 102 21.98 8.46 7.98
CA VAL A 102 21.89 9.25 6.75
C VAL A 102 22.44 10.65 6.99
N PRO A 103 23.34 11.18 6.13
CA PRO A 103 23.92 12.52 6.32
C PRO A 103 22.85 13.62 6.27
N GLY A 104 22.97 14.59 7.19
CA GLY A 104 22.22 15.83 7.10
C GLY A 104 22.84 16.79 6.08
N TRP A 105 22.02 17.65 5.46
CA TRP A 105 22.42 18.65 4.48
C TRP A 105 22.82 19.98 5.12
N TRP A 106 23.53 19.92 6.21
CA TRP A 106 23.94 21.07 7.02
C TRP A 106 25.43 21.03 7.34
N LYS A 107 26.00 22.22 7.55
CA LYS A 107 27.37 22.43 8.01
C LYS A 107 27.35 23.12 9.36
N ALA A 108 27.62 22.39 10.41
CA ALA A 108 27.74 22.96 11.75
C ALA A 108 29.06 23.76 11.87
N PRO A 109 29.07 24.90 12.59
CA PRO A 109 30.28 25.61 12.95
C PRO A 109 31.27 24.68 13.70
N SER A 110 32.55 24.97 13.60
CA SER A 110 33.59 24.17 14.31
C SER A 110 33.35 24.22 15.81
N GLY A 111 33.39 23.05 16.46
CA GLY A 111 33.18 22.89 17.90
C GLY A 111 31.71 22.88 18.34
N THR A 112 30.75 22.89 17.42
CA THR A 112 29.32 22.74 17.73
C THR A 112 29.05 21.45 18.50
N LYS A 113 28.29 21.56 19.56
CA LYS A 113 27.84 20.44 20.39
C LYS A 113 26.34 20.21 20.23
N ARG A 114 25.86 19.03 20.60
CA ARG A 114 24.44 18.67 20.57
C ARG A 114 23.52 19.69 21.27
N THR A 115 24.03 20.39 22.27
CA THR A 115 23.31 21.44 23.00
C THR A 115 23.24 22.78 22.26
N ASP A 116 24.01 22.96 21.18
CA ASP A 116 24.06 24.21 20.44
C ASP A 116 23.06 24.14 19.27
N THR A 117 21.84 24.65 19.46
CA THR A 117 20.70 24.42 18.55
C THR A 117 20.30 25.61 17.70
N ASP A 118 20.89 26.82 17.93
CA ASP A 118 20.41 28.08 17.33
C ASP A 118 21.30 28.64 16.20
N TRP A 119 22.30 27.89 15.77
CA TRP A 119 23.27 28.30 14.76
C TRP A 119 22.74 28.24 13.33
N TRP A 120 21.85 27.30 13.02
CA TRP A 120 21.34 27.10 11.66
C TRP A 120 20.25 28.14 11.31
N LYS A 121 20.33 28.65 10.07
CA LYS A 121 19.35 29.61 9.53
C LYS A 121 18.94 29.23 8.11
N PRO A 122 17.64 29.26 7.79
CA PRO A 122 17.14 28.96 6.45
C PRO A 122 17.80 29.86 5.39
N GLY A 123 18.27 29.24 4.32
CA GLY A 123 18.84 29.93 3.15
C GLY A 123 20.24 30.50 3.34
N ASP A 124 20.87 30.35 4.51
CA ASP A 124 22.24 30.78 4.71
C ASP A 124 23.22 29.73 4.16
N PRO A 125 23.99 30.06 3.09
CA PRO A 125 24.86 29.09 2.43
C PRO A 125 26.02 28.61 3.30
N ARG A 126 26.35 29.31 4.39
CA ARG A 126 27.39 28.88 5.33
C ARG A 126 27.01 27.60 6.07
N TYR A 127 25.72 27.41 6.27
CA TYR A 127 25.16 26.30 7.06
C TYR A 127 24.49 25.21 6.20
N PHE A 128 24.54 25.33 4.88
CA PHE A 128 24.00 24.33 3.96
C PHE A 128 25.14 23.56 3.27
N ASP A 129 25.09 22.23 3.31
CA ASP A 129 26.06 21.37 2.62
C ASP A 129 25.47 20.81 1.31
N ALA A 130 25.73 21.51 0.20
CA ALA A 130 25.32 21.06 -1.13
C ALA A 130 26.08 19.82 -1.63
N ALA A 131 27.12 19.36 -0.93
CA ALA A 131 27.88 18.14 -1.23
C ALA A 131 27.49 16.96 -0.32
N ALA A 132 26.55 17.14 0.58
CA ALA A 132 26.09 16.09 1.49
C ALA A 132 25.57 14.86 0.76
N ASP A 133 25.55 13.73 1.44
CA ASP A 133 24.95 12.45 1.05
C ASP A 133 25.40 11.94 -0.34
N PRO A 134 26.71 11.81 -0.61
CA PRO A 134 27.20 11.41 -1.94
C PRO A 134 26.79 9.98 -2.31
N ARG A 135 26.53 9.11 -1.33
CA ARG A 135 26.21 7.71 -1.56
C ARG A 135 24.78 7.52 -2.08
N GLN A 136 23.78 8.14 -1.44
CA GLN A 136 22.40 8.07 -1.91
C GLN A 136 22.24 8.86 -3.22
N ARG A 137 22.99 9.96 -3.40
CA ARG A 137 23.06 10.74 -4.66
C ARG A 137 23.63 9.92 -5.82
N TRP A 138 24.60 9.03 -5.58
CA TRP A 138 25.05 8.10 -6.61
C TRP A 138 23.90 7.23 -7.13
N TRP A 139 23.04 6.72 -6.22
CA TRP A 139 21.86 5.97 -6.60
C TRP A 139 20.91 6.82 -7.46
N VAL A 140 20.66 8.06 -7.09
CA VAL A 140 19.83 8.97 -7.89
C VAL A 140 20.35 9.06 -9.32
N ASP A 141 21.64 9.34 -9.51
CA ASP A 141 22.23 9.46 -10.85
C ASP A 141 22.17 8.16 -11.64
N ARG A 142 22.34 7.03 -10.96
CA ARG A 142 22.34 5.71 -11.60
C ARG A 142 20.97 5.28 -12.10
N ILE A 143 19.91 5.63 -11.37
CA ILE A 143 18.55 5.12 -11.63
C ILE A 143 17.60 6.16 -12.25
N LYS A 144 18.00 7.42 -12.39
CA LYS A 144 17.10 8.52 -12.80
C LYS A 144 16.47 8.34 -14.18
N SER A 145 17.03 7.52 -15.06
CA SER A 145 16.44 7.20 -16.36
C SER A 145 15.30 6.18 -16.28
N GLN A 146 15.28 5.34 -15.25
CA GLN A 146 14.25 4.34 -15.01
C GLN A 146 13.13 4.88 -14.11
N VAL A 147 13.46 5.80 -13.20
CA VAL A 147 12.50 6.36 -12.24
C VAL A 147 11.65 7.45 -12.89
N THR A 148 10.36 7.20 -12.99
CA THR A 148 9.39 8.14 -13.55
C THR A 148 8.73 9.03 -12.50
N ARG A 149 8.88 8.70 -11.22
CA ARG A 149 8.30 9.45 -10.10
C ARG A 149 9.20 9.39 -8.87
N TRP A 150 9.49 10.55 -8.32
CA TRP A 150 10.31 10.75 -7.12
C TRP A 150 9.47 11.31 -5.99
N GLU A 151 9.68 10.80 -4.78
CA GLU A 151 9.26 11.39 -3.52
C GLU A 151 10.48 11.68 -2.66
N ALA A 152 10.55 12.85 -2.04
CA ALA A 152 11.48 13.10 -0.94
C ALA A 152 10.73 12.89 0.38
N PHE A 153 11.38 12.33 1.40
CA PHE A 153 10.79 12.17 2.72
C PHE A 153 11.84 12.30 3.83
N SER A 154 11.41 12.46 5.06
CA SER A 154 12.29 12.60 6.21
C SER A 154 11.86 11.69 7.35
N ASN A 155 12.79 10.88 7.85
CA ASN A 155 12.57 10.05 9.05
C ASN A 155 12.61 10.89 10.32
N SER A 156 13.40 11.96 10.36
CA SER A 156 13.56 12.84 11.52
C SER A 156 13.98 14.23 11.10
N PRO A 157 13.52 15.29 11.79
CA PRO A 157 14.12 16.59 11.68
C PRO A 157 15.63 16.54 12.00
N PRO A 158 16.45 17.50 11.50
CA PRO A 158 17.81 17.66 11.93
C PRO A 158 17.93 17.74 13.46
N TRP A 159 18.97 17.12 14.02
CA TRP A 159 19.16 17.01 15.48
C TRP A 159 18.98 18.34 16.24
N PHE A 160 19.41 19.46 15.66
CA PHE A 160 19.29 20.80 16.26
C PHE A 160 17.88 21.39 16.22
N GLN A 161 16.95 20.74 15.53
CA GLN A 161 15.52 21.11 15.49
C GLN A 161 14.66 20.16 16.35
N THR A 162 15.25 19.09 16.90
CA THR A 162 14.56 18.14 17.77
C THR A 162 14.60 18.60 19.22
N VAL A 163 13.61 18.19 20.02
CA VAL A 163 13.54 18.46 21.46
C VAL A 163 14.66 17.72 22.21
N SER A 164 14.97 16.49 21.83
CA SER A 164 16.00 15.67 22.47
C SER A 164 17.43 16.03 22.07
N GLY A 165 17.61 16.67 20.90
CA GLY A 165 18.93 16.87 20.27
C GLY A 165 19.46 15.59 19.62
N TYR A 166 18.62 14.58 19.39
CA TYR A 166 18.94 13.32 18.71
C TYR A 166 17.95 13.08 17.57
N VAL A 167 18.37 12.32 16.56
CA VAL A 167 17.55 11.98 15.39
C VAL A 167 16.80 10.65 15.55
N SER A 168 17.03 9.90 16.62
CA SER A 168 16.37 8.61 16.88
C SER A 168 15.13 8.71 17.75
N GLY A 169 14.64 9.91 17.98
CA GLY A 169 13.43 10.18 18.76
C GLY A 169 13.70 10.84 20.12
N GLY A 170 12.65 10.94 20.90
CA GLY A 170 12.66 11.57 22.22
C GLY A 170 13.10 10.68 23.37
N PHE A 171 13.28 11.29 24.53
CA PHE A 171 13.41 10.53 25.78
C PHE A 171 12.06 9.95 26.22
N ASP A 172 10.96 10.61 25.85
CA ASP A 172 9.60 10.09 25.89
C ASP A 172 9.10 9.89 24.45
N ALA A 173 8.80 8.64 24.10
CA ALA A 173 8.37 8.26 22.75
C ALA A 173 6.96 8.73 22.36
N ASN A 174 6.19 9.26 23.32
CA ASN A 174 4.84 9.78 23.08
C ASN A 174 4.80 11.33 23.03
N SER A 175 5.94 11.99 23.15
CA SER A 175 6.05 13.44 23.12
C SER A 175 6.59 13.93 21.77
N ASP A 176 6.02 15.03 21.28
CA ASP A 176 6.45 15.66 20.03
C ASP A 176 7.95 15.98 20.03
N GLN A 177 8.63 15.58 18.96
CA GLN A 177 10.08 15.71 18.85
C GLN A 177 10.55 16.90 18.02
N LEU A 178 9.76 17.35 17.06
CA LEU A 178 10.05 18.63 16.39
C LEU A 178 9.72 19.77 17.36
N ARG A 179 10.70 20.63 17.63
CA ARG A 179 10.48 21.87 18.40
C ARG A 179 9.48 22.76 17.67
N GLU A 180 8.46 23.24 18.39
CA GLU A 180 7.37 24.03 17.79
C GLU A 180 7.88 25.35 17.17
N ASP A 181 8.91 25.98 17.79
CA ASP A 181 9.58 27.18 17.26
C ASP A 181 10.45 26.90 16.01
N ARG A 182 10.62 25.64 15.59
CA ARG A 182 11.42 25.21 14.44
C ARG A 182 10.60 24.62 13.29
N ILE A 183 9.28 24.66 13.34
CA ILE A 183 8.41 24.14 12.26
C ILE A 183 8.77 24.78 10.92
N GLY A 184 8.91 26.10 10.88
CA GLY A 184 9.28 26.83 9.66
C GLY A 184 10.71 26.50 9.15
N ASP A 185 11.64 26.32 10.09
CA ASP A 185 13.03 25.94 9.78
C ASP A 185 13.12 24.53 9.19
N PHE A 186 12.36 23.58 9.75
CA PHE A 186 12.28 22.21 9.25
C PHE A 186 11.69 22.16 7.83
N ALA A 187 10.59 22.85 7.61
CA ALA A 187 10.00 22.97 6.26
C ALA A 187 10.96 23.61 5.25
N ALA A 188 11.69 24.66 5.67
CA ALA A 188 12.69 25.30 4.84
C ALA A 188 13.90 24.38 4.52
N TYR A 189 14.33 23.58 5.50
CA TYR A 189 15.39 22.59 5.32
C TYR A 189 15.03 21.56 4.26
N LEU A 190 13.85 20.96 4.35
CA LEU A 190 13.37 19.97 3.38
C LEU A 190 13.20 20.58 1.98
N ALA A 191 12.59 21.76 1.89
CA ALA A 191 12.38 22.45 0.61
C ALA A 191 13.70 22.87 -0.05
N GLN A 192 14.68 23.33 0.73
CA GLN A 192 16.01 23.70 0.22
C GLN A 192 16.77 22.49 -0.30
N THR A 193 16.76 21.38 0.45
CA THR A 193 17.39 20.13 0.03
C THR A 193 16.74 19.54 -1.21
N THR A 194 15.40 19.53 -1.27
CA THR A 194 14.65 19.10 -2.45
C THR A 194 15.02 19.93 -3.69
N ALA A 195 15.10 21.25 -3.56
CA ALA A 195 15.49 22.14 -4.66
C ALA A 195 16.93 21.87 -5.14
N GLU A 196 17.85 21.61 -4.22
CA GLU A 196 19.23 21.27 -4.57
C GLU A 196 19.35 19.93 -5.28
N LEU A 197 18.63 18.91 -4.83
CA LEU A 197 18.57 17.60 -5.50
C LEU A 197 17.99 17.71 -6.91
N GLU A 198 16.91 18.46 -7.09
CA GLU A 198 16.35 18.71 -8.43
C GLU A 198 17.36 19.41 -9.35
N ARG A 199 18.05 20.43 -8.82
CA ARG A 199 19.06 21.19 -9.56
C ARG A 199 20.29 20.36 -9.93
N ALA A 200 20.80 19.58 -8.97
CA ALA A 200 22.06 18.83 -9.12
C ALA A 200 21.90 17.60 -10.03
N HIS A 201 20.75 16.93 -9.99
CA HIS A 201 20.55 15.64 -10.67
C HIS A 201 19.61 15.73 -11.89
N GLY A 202 18.96 16.89 -12.11
CA GLY A 202 18.02 17.04 -13.22
C GLY A 202 16.73 16.23 -13.09
N ILE A 203 16.37 15.86 -11.87
CA ILE A 203 15.12 15.14 -11.55
C ILE A 203 14.03 16.11 -11.09
N LYS A 204 12.81 15.61 -10.89
CA LYS A 204 11.69 16.37 -10.32
C LYS A 204 10.98 15.52 -9.28
N PHE A 205 10.84 16.05 -8.07
CA PHE A 205 10.03 15.43 -7.04
C PHE A 205 8.54 15.72 -7.28
N ALA A 206 7.73 14.68 -7.19
CA ALA A 206 6.27 14.80 -7.25
C ALA A 206 5.70 15.20 -5.89
N THR A 207 6.30 14.66 -4.81
CA THR A 207 5.86 14.86 -3.43
C THR A 207 7.04 15.04 -2.49
N VAL A 208 6.77 15.72 -1.37
CA VAL A 208 7.67 15.77 -0.20
C VAL A 208 6.86 15.37 1.02
N ASP A 209 7.29 14.32 1.71
CA ASP A 209 6.69 13.86 2.96
C ASP A 209 7.58 14.27 4.15
N PRO A 210 7.12 15.16 5.04
CA PRO A 210 7.91 15.59 6.19
C PRO A 210 7.90 14.58 7.34
N PHE A 211 7.24 13.43 7.16
CA PHE A 211 7.00 12.47 8.22
C PHE A 211 7.44 11.06 7.82
N ASN A 212 7.62 10.22 8.83
CA ASN A 212 7.67 8.77 8.76
C ASN A 212 7.17 8.20 10.08
N GLU A 213 6.02 7.51 10.03
CA GLU A 213 5.39 6.88 11.20
C GLU A 213 5.29 7.80 12.43
N PRO A 214 4.79 9.04 12.24
CA PRO A 214 4.97 10.10 13.24
C PRO A 214 4.13 9.90 14.51
N ASN A 215 2.97 9.25 14.45
CA ASN A 215 2.09 9.08 15.61
C ASN A 215 2.23 7.69 16.25
N THR A 216 3.47 7.22 16.38
CA THR A 216 3.80 5.95 17.02
C THR A 216 4.59 6.19 18.30
N SER A 217 4.69 5.18 19.16
CA SER A 217 5.30 5.26 20.48
C SER A 217 6.65 4.55 20.61
N TYR A 218 7.36 4.31 19.51
CA TYR A 218 8.63 3.59 19.52
C TYR A 218 9.87 4.44 19.13
N TRP A 219 9.67 5.67 18.65
CA TRP A 219 10.79 6.60 18.39
C TRP A 219 11.36 7.14 19.69
N ARG A 220 12.40 6.44 20.18
CA ARG A 220 12.97 6.74 21.48
C ARG A 220 14.50 6.72 21.46
N THR A 221 15.10 7.74 22.10
CA THR A 221 16.52 7.77 22.44
C THR A 221 16.71 7.35 23.90
N THR A 222 17.53 6.33 24.14
CA THR A 222 17.95 5.92 25.46
C THR A 222 19.43 6.26 25.64
N LEU A 223 19.81 6.78 26.81
CA LEU A 223 21.20 7.09 27.13
C LEU A 223 21.81 5.98 27.99
N GLY A 224 23.04 5.62 27.68
CA GLY A 224 23.88 4.76 28.51
C GLY A 224 24.43 5.47 29.73
N PRO A 225 25.18 4.73 30.62
CA PRO A 225 25.82 5.31 31.80
C PRO A 225 26.85 6.41 31.50
N ASP A 226 27.41 6.41 30.31
CA ASP A 226 28.35 7.40 29.78
C ASP A 226 27.68 8.65 29.18
N GLY A 227 26.36 8.71 29.20
CA GLY A 227 25.57 9.80 28.61
C GLY A 227 25.46 9.75 27.09
N ASN A 228 26.00 8.74 26.42
CA ASN A 228 25.85 8.54 24.99
C ASN A 228 24.58 7.75 24.66
N PRO A 229 24.00 7.95 23.46
CA PRO A 229 22.81 7.21 23.06
C PRO A 229 23.13 5.73 22.84
N THR A 230 22.20 4.88 23.30
CA THR A 230 22.24 3.43 23.13
C THR A 230 20.91 2.95 22.54
N GLY A 231 20.95 1.86 21.78
CA GLY A 231 19.73 1.18 21.30
C GLY A 231 18.92 1.91 20.24
N GLY A 232 19.34 3.07 19.78
CA GLY A 232 18.78 3.73 18.62
C GLY A 232 19.12 2.94 17.37
N ARG A 233 18.12 2.51 16.59
CA ARG A 233 18.37 1.70 15.39
C ARG A 233 18.39 2.54 14.12
N GLN A 234 17.59 3.60 14.09
CA GLN A 234 17.38 4.47 12.94
C GLN A 234 16.98 5.87 13.35
N GLU A 235 16.91 6.78 12.39
CA GLU A 235 16.22 8.05 12.51
C GLU A 235 14.73 7.84 12.68
N GLY A 236 14.07 8.68 13.50
CA GLY A 236 12.64 8.70 13.72
C GLY A 236 12.24 9.78 14.70
N ALA A 237 11.03 10.32 14.58
CA ALA A 237 10.55 11.39 15.44
C ALA A 237 9.05 11.28 15.64
N HIS A 238 8.60 11.22 16.90
CA HIS A 238 7.17 11.35 17.19
C HIS A 238 6.67 12.77 16.91
N MET A 239 5.57 12.87 16.19
CA MET A 239 4.83 14.11 15.94
C MET A 239 3.33 13.77 15.92
N GLY A 240 2.60 14.19 16.96
CA GLY A 240 1.16 13.94 17.02
C GLY A 240 0.37 14.75 15.97
N PRO A 241 -0.90 14.40 15.71
CA PRO A 241 -1.71 15.01 14.65
C PRO A 241 -1.85 16.53 14.75
N ALA A 242 -1.82 17.09 15.98
CA ALA A 242 -1.87 18.53 16.22
C ALA A 242 -0.60 19.25 15.70
N LEU A 243 0.58 18.67 15.92
CA LEU A 243 1.84 19.19 15.38
C LEU A 243 1.92 18.97 13.87
N GLN A 244 1.57 17.79 13.38
CA GLN A 244 1.50 17.49 11.94
C GLN A 244 0.61 18.51 11.20
N SER A 245 -0.52 18.91 11.81
CA SER A 245 -1.42 19.95 11.26
C SER A 245 -0.79 21.34 11.11
N LYS A 246 0.29 21.62 11.85
CA LYS A 246 1.07 22.86 11.72
C LYS A 246 2.20 22.70 10.69
N VAL A 247 2.82 21.52 10.63
CA VAL A 247 3.93 21.23 9.70
C VAL A 247 3.46 21.18 8.24
N VAL A 248 2.31 20.56 7.96
CA VAL A 248 1.81 20.42 6.58
C VAL A 248 1.63 21.76 5.85
N PRO A 249 0.96 22.78 6.40
CA PRO A 249 0.88 24.09 5.76
C PRO A 249 2.24 24.77 5.62
N ALA A 250 3.10 24.70 6.65
CA ALA A 250 4.45 25.27 6.59
C ALA A 250 5.29 24.64 5.47
N MET A 251 5.18 23.30 5.29
CA MET A 251 5.86 22.60 4.19
C MET A 251 5.34 23.04 2.82
N ALA A 252 4.03 23.15 2.64
CA ALA A 252 3.43 23.63 1.39
C ALA A 252 3.89 25.06 1.05
N ASP A 253 4.02 25.92 2.05
CA ASP A 253 4.51 27.29 1.88
C ASP A 253 6.00 27.34 1.54
N ALA A 254 6.82 26.47 2.17
CA ALA A 254 8.24 26.36 1.89
C ALA A 254 8.52 25.85 0.46
N LEU A 255 7.76 24.84 0.01
CA LEU A 255 7.84 24.35 -1.38
C LEU A 255 7.51 25.45 -2.39
N ARG A 256 6.45 26.21 -2.14
CA ARG A 256 6.04 27.33 -2.97
C ARG A 256 7.11 28.45 -2.99
N ALA A 257 7.70 28.78 -1.83
CA ALA A 257 8.76 29.77 -1.72
C ALA A 257 10.02 29.39 -2.52
N LYS A 258 10.29 28.09 -2.70
CA LYS A 258 11.37 27.56 -3.53
C LYS A 258 10.96 27.31 -5.00
N HIS A 259 9.73 27.67 -5.38
CA HIS A 259 9.17 27.45 -6.72
C HIS A 259 9.16 25.97 -7.14
N LEU A 260 9.13 25.06 -6.19
CA LEU A 260 8.99 23.62 -6.43
C LEU A 260 7.56 23.28 -6.81
N LYS A 261 7.40 22.32 -7.73
CA LYS A 261 6.07 21.82 -8.14
C LYS A 261 5.61 20.63 -7.29
N ALA A 262 6.49 20.10 -6.46
CA ALA A 262 6.15 19.04 -5.53
C ALA A 262 5.02 19.50 -4.60
N VAL A 263 4.16 18.55 -4.23
CA VAL A 263 3.09 18.75 -3.25
C VAL A 263 3.43 18.00 -1.96
N VAL A 264 2.77 18.36 -0.85
CA VAL A 264 2.98 17.66 0.42
C VAL A 264 2.23 16.34 0.41
N SER A 265 2.91 15.26 0.78
CA SER A 265 2.33 13.97 1.15
C SER A 265 2.36 13.79 2.67
N ALA A 266 1.40 13.05 3.23
CA ALA A 266 1.28 12.69 4.65
C ALA A 266 0.10 11.70 4.85
N PRO A 267 -0.05 11.09 6.06
CA PRO A 267 0.84 11.15 7.22
C PRO A 267 1.99 10.15 7.18
N ASP A 268 2.06 9.24 6.22
CA ASP A 268 3.08 8.18 6.11
C ASP A 268 3.12 7.26 7.36
N GLU A 269 1.94 6.87 7.82
CA GLU A 269 1.77 6.13 9.06
C GLU A 269 1.94 4.63 8.92
N THR A 270 2.45 3.99 9.98
CA THR A 270 2.73 2.55 10.12
C THR A 270 1.61 1.64 9.61
N ASN A 271 0.37 2.06 9.79
CA ASN A 271 -0.79 1.26 9.43
C ASN A 271 -2.03 2.14 9.16
N PRO A 272 -3.04 1.59 8.44
CA PRO A 272 -4.25 2.34 8.11
C PRO A 272 -5.09 2.79 9.31
N GLY A 273 -4.95 2.12 10.46
CA GLY A 273 -5.64 2.51 11.69
C GLY A 273 -5.10 3.82 12.26
N THR A 274 -3.78 3.93 12.40
CA THR A 274 -3.10 5.15 12.86
C THR A 274 -3.27 6.27 11.84
N PHE A 275 -3.14 5.98 10.55
CA PHE A 275 -3.47 6.90 9.46
C PHE A 275 -4.87 7.53 9.61
N ALA A 276 -5.88 6.73 9.91
CA ALA A 276 -7.25 7.23 10.08
C ALA A 276 -7.38 8.14 11.32
N ASN A 277 -6.63 7.84 12.40
CA ASN A 277 -6.59 8.68 13.59
C ASN A 277 -5.93 10.04 13.30
N ASP A 278 -4.82 10.05 12.57
CA ASP A 278 -4.15 11.28 12.16
C ASP A 278 -5.03 12.12 11.25
N TRP A 279 -5.63 11.50 10.24
CA TRP A 279 -6.59 12.18 9.38
C TRP A 279 -7.74 12.83 10.18
N ALA A 280 -8.29 12.13 11.17
CA ALA A 280 -9.34 12.67 12.03
C ALA A 280 -8.86 13.87 12.86
N GLY A 281 -7.60 13.85 13.31
CA GLY A 281 -6.98 14.94 14.08
C GLY A 281 -6.49 16.12 13.24
N TYR A 282 -6.43 16.00 11.91
CA TYR A 282 -5.95 17.09 11.05
C TYR A 282 -6.93 18.25 10.97
N SER A 283 -6.39 19.47 11.04
CA SER A 283 -7.12 20.71 10.77
C SER A 283 -7.60 20.76 9.31
N ALA A 284 -8.63 21.57 9.05
CA ALA A 284 -9.14 21.80 7.69
C ALA A 284 -8.02 22.33 6.75
N SER A 285 -7.16 23.22 7.26
CA SER A 285 -6.03 23.77 6.51
C SER A 285 -5.01 22.70 6.14
N ALA A 286 -4.65 21.81 7.06
CA ALA A 286 -3.74 20.70 6.76
C ALA A 286 -4.32 19.78 5.70
N ARG A 287 -5.58 19.37 5.86
CA ARG A 287 -6.28 18.53 4.87
C ARG A 287 -6.33 19.17 3.48
N GLU A 288 -6.56 20.49 3.39
CA GLU A 288 -6.57 21.21 2.13
C GLU A 288 -5.19 21.23 1.44
N LYS A 289 -4.10 21.48 2.20
CA LYS A 289 -2.74 21.62 1.69
C LYS A 289 -2.09 20.31 1.25
N LEU A 290 -2.58 19.17 1.73
CA LEU A 290 -2.10 17.87 1.27
C LEU A 290 -2.42 17.66 -0.22
N GLY A 291 -1.44 17.21 -0.99
CA GLY A 291 -1.60 16.81 -2.39
C GLY A 291 -1.73 15.30 -2.59
N GLN A 292 -1.24 14.52 -1.63
CA GLN A 292 -1.23 13.06 -1.65
C GLN A 292 -1.35 12.51 -0.23
N LEU A 293 -1.92 11.33 -0.09
CA LEU A 293 -1.98 10.57 1.15
C LEU A 293 -1.05 9.36 1.05
N ASN A 294 -0.23 9.16 2.08
CA ASN A 294 0.69 8.05 2.21
C ASN A 294 0.34 7.20 3.43
N VAL A 295 0.41 5.88 3.30
CA VAL A 295 0.17 4.93 4.40
C VAL A 295 1.01 3.67 4.22
N HIS A 296 1.55 3.17 5.32
CA HIS A 296 2.19 1.86 5.38
C HIS A 296 1.16 0.76 5.70
N THR A 297 1.52 -0.49 5.45
CA THR A 297 0.68 -1.65 5.78
C THR A 297 1.42 -2.69 6.62
N TYR A 298 2.27 -2.26 7.57
CA TYR A 298 2.81 -3.16 8.59
C TYR A 298 1.69 -3.79 9.43
N GLY A 299 0.71 -2.98 9.87
CA GLY A 299 -0.60 -3.46 10.29
C GLY A 299 -1.61 -3.40 9.14
N THR A 300 -2.55 -4.33 9.10
CA THR A 300 -3.41 -4.54 7.92
C THR A 300 -4.88 -4.20 8.14
N ASP A 301 -5.25 -3.91 9.38
CA ASP A 301 -6.61 -3.52 9.71
C ASP A 301 -6.98 -2.17 9.09
N ARG A 302 -8.24 -2.00 8.71
CA ARG A 302 -8.78 -0.73 8.24
C ARG A 302 -8.23 -0.19 6.90
N ARG A 303 -7.67 -1.05 6.03
CA ARG A 303 -7.28 -0.64 4.66
C ARG A 303 -8.42 0.03 3.90
N THR A 304 -9.62 -0.51 3.98
CA THR A 304 -10.83 0.07 3.35
C THR A 304 -11.19 1.43 3.94
N THR A 305 -10.88 1.67 5.22
CA THR A 305 -11.06 2.99 5.86
C THR A 305 -10.14 4.03 5.23
N ALA A 306 -8.84 3.73 5.07
CA ALA A 306 -7.88 4.63 4.42
C ALA A 306 -8.27 4.91 2.96
N ARG A 307 -8.72 3.88 2.21
CA ARG A 307 -9.27 4.03 0.86
C ARG A 307 -10.44 5.03 0.83
N ASP A 308 -11.41 4.85 1.71
CA ASP A 308 -12.62 5.66 1.71
C ASP A 308 -12.33 7.10 2.17
N ILE A 309 -11.38 7.29 3.11
CA ILE A 309 -10.84 8.62 3.45
C ILE A 309 -10.24 9.29 2.20
N ALA A 310 -9.37 8.58 1.48
CA ALA A 310 -8.70 9.12 0.29
C ALA A 310 -9.70 9.49 -0.81
N LYS A 311 -10.74 8.68 -1.01
CA LYS A 311 -11.82 8.96 -1.96
C LYS A 311 -12.66 10.15 -1.53
N GLY A 312 -13.03 10.22 -0.24
CA GLY A 312 -13.77 11.34 0.33
C GLY A 312 -13.00 12.66 0.29
N ALA A 313 -11.69 12.60 0.47
CA ALA A 313 -10.80 13.75 0.35
C ALA A 313 -10.48 14.16 -1.09
N GLY A 314 -10.82 13.31 -2.08
CA GLY A 314 -10.45 13.54 -3.48
C GLY A 314 -8.94 13.47 -3.76
N LYS A 315 -8.17 12.74 -2.92
CA LYS A 315 -6.71 12.70 -2.98
C LYS A 315 -6.18 11.34 -3.45
N PRO A 316 -5.05 11.28 -4.19
CA PRO A 316 -4.37 10.02 -4.48
C PRO A 316 -3.88 9.38 -3.18
N LEU A 317 -3.84 8.04 -3.14
CA LEU A 317 -3.33 7.26 -2.02
C LEU A 317 -2.18 6.39 -2.49
N TRP A 318 -1.08 6.36 -1.74
CA TRP A 318 0.01 5.41 -1.90
C TRP A 318 0.04 4.43 -0.73
N MET A 319 0.33 3.19 -1.03
CA MET A 319 0.96 2.29 -0.07
C MET A 319 2.46 2.57 -0.15
N SER A 320 2.91 3.48 0.69
CA SER A 320 4.21 4.14 0.56
C SER A 320 5.36 3.33 1.14
N GLU A 321 5.03 2.33 1.99
CA GLU A 321 6.06 1.54 2.62
C GLU A 321 5.53 0.23 3.21
N VAL A 322 6.24 -0.88 2.97
CA VAL A 322 6.15 -2.10 3.76
C VAL A 322 7.36 -2.99 3.50
N ASP A 323 7.75 -3.76 4.50
CA ASP A 323 8.67 -4.88 4.42
C ASP A 323 8.27 -5.96 5.45
N GLY A 324 8.94 -7.09 5.42
CA GLY A 324 8.73 -8.17 6.37
C GLY A 324 9.39 -9.47 5.94
N HIS A 325 9.42 -10.41 6.85
CA HIS A 325 10.00 -11.74 6.60
C HIS A 325 9.00 -12.68 5.93
N TRP A 326 7.70 -12.58 6.25
CA TRP A 326 6.58 -13.38 5.73
C TRP A 326 6.81 -14.90 5.72
N GLY A 327 7.65 -15.41 6.62
CA GLY A 327 7.97 -16.82 6.77
C GLY A 327 8.60 -17.09 8.12
N SER A 328 9.01 -18.32 8.37
CA SER A 328 9.72 -18.71 9.59
C SER A 328 11.24 -18.65 9.36
N GLY A 329 11.86 -17.56 9.81
CA GLY A 329 13.31 -17.40 9.75
C GLY A 329 13.86 -17.06 8.37
N GLN A 330 15.20 -17.06 8.24
CA GLN A 330 15.93 -16.74 7.03
C GLN A 330 15.88 -17.88 6.02
N SER A 331 15.45 -17.60 4.80
CA SER A 331 15.48 -18.53 3.68
C SER A 331 15.56 -17.81 2.34
N PHE A 332 16.35 -18.33 1.43
CA PHE A 332 16.44 -17.85 0.04
C PHE A 332 15.65 -18.72 -0.95
N THR A 333 15.20 -19.91 -0.53
CA THR A 333 14.59 -20.91 -1.40
C THR A 333 13.16 -21.29 -1.01
N SER A 334 12.77 -21.15 0.26
CA SER A 334 11.39 -21.41 0.67
C SER A 334 10.41 -20.46 -0.04
N MET A 335 9.32 -20.98 -0.55
CA MET A 335 8.26 -20.18 -1.14
C MET A 335 7.44 -19.39 -0.11
N ASP A 336 7.49 -19.71 1.20
CA ASP A 336 6.69 -19.03 2.21
C ASP A 336 6.83 -17.50 2.17
N PRO A 337 8.04 -16.92 2.19
CA PRO A 337 8.18 -15.47 2.09
C PRO A 337 7.64 -14.90 0.77
N GLY A 338 7.85 -15.60 -0.33
CA GLY A 338 7.35 -15.20 -1.65
C GLY A 338 5.83 -15.21 -1.75
N LEU A 339 5.18 -16.23 -1.17
CA LEU A 339 3.71 -16.30 -1.10
C LEU A 339 3.14 -15.24 -0.14
N GLY A 340 3.83 -14.98 0.98
CA GLY A 340 3.39 -13.99 1.97
C GLY A 340 3.44 -12.56 1.44
N ILE A 341 4.50 -12.15 0.73
CA ILE A 341 4.53 -10.81 0.11
C ILE A 341 3.52 -10.71 -1.03
N ALA A 342 3.30 -11.78 -1.80
CA ALA A 342 2.29 -11.79 -2.85
C ALA A 342 0.88 -11.59 -2.29
N GLU A 343 0.55 -12.23 -1.17
CA GLU A 343 -0.71 -12.01 -0.45
C GLU A 343 -0.84 -10.55 0.01
N ARG A 344 0.22 -9.97 0.60
CA ARG A 344 0.24 -8.57 1.03
C ARG A 344 -0.04 -7.63 -0.14
N VAL A 345 0.63 -7.83 -1.28
CA VAL A 345 0.41 -7.02 -2.49
C VAL A 345 -1.03 -7.14 -2.98
N ILE A 346 -1.58 -8.36 -3.07
CA ILE A 346 -2.95 -8.59 -3.53
C ILE A 346 -3.95 -7.89 -2.61
N ASP A 347 -3.81 -8.05 -1.31
CA ASP A 347 -4.73 -7.45 -0.33
C ASP A 347 -4.66 -5.92 -0.36
N ASP A 348 -3.45 -5.35 -0.40
CA ASP A 348 -3.28 -3.90 -0.49
C ASP A 348 -3.90 -3.33 -1.77
N LEU A 349 -3.65 -3.95 -2.93
CA LEU A 349 -4.21 -3.51 -4.21
C LEU A 349 -5.75 -3.64 -4.26
N ARG A 350 -6.33 -4.62 -3.58
CA ARG A 350 -7.78 -4.86 -3.56
C ARG A 350 -8.51 -3.99 -2.55
N GLU A 351 -7.96 -3.81 -1.35
CA GLU A 351 -8.64 -3.18 -0.22
C GLU A 351 -8.30 -1.70 -0.07
N LEU A 352 -7.03 -1.36 -0.22
CA LEU A 352 -6.53 0.01 -0.09
C LEU A 352 -6.71 0.81 -1.39
N GLU A 353 -6.69 0.15 -2.54
CA GLU A 353 -6.73 0.76 -3.88
C GLU A 353 -5.64 1.83 -4.09
N PRO A 354 -4.38 1.54 -3.81
CA PRO A 354 -3.31 2.53 -3.90
C PRO A 354 -2.94 2.79 -5.36
N ARG A 355 -2.47 3.99 -5.65
CA ARG A 355 -1.90 4.32 -6.96
C ARG A 355 -0.45 3.88 -7.13
N ALA A 356 0.24 3.59 -6.03
CA ALA A 356 1.60 3.04 -6.02
C ALA A 356 1.77 2.10 -4.84
N TRP A 357 2.68 1.13 -4.96
CA TRP A 357 3.05 0.20 -3.92
C TRP A 357 4.57 0.14 -3.79
N LEU A 358 5.10 0.41 -2.57
CA LEU A 358 6.52 0.58 -2.34
C LEU A 358 7.03 -0.31 -1.21
N LEU A 359 8.24 -0.84 -1.42
CA LEU A 359 9.03 -1.49 -0.37
C LEU A 359 9.64 -0.42 0.57
N TRP A 360 9.80 -0.78 1.87
CA TRP A 360 10.58 0.04 2.81
C TRP A 360 11.97 0.27 2.27
N GLN A 361 12.73 -0.84 2.16
CA GLN A 361 13.94 -0.91 1.35
C GLN A 361 14.02 -2.29 0.69
N ALA A 362 14.35 -2.29 -0.59
CA ALA A 362 14.42 -3.54 -1.34
C ALA A 362 15.68 -4.35 -1.02
N ILE A 363 16.74 -3.69 -0.56
CA ILE A 363 18.01 -4.33 -0.16
C ILE A 363 18.18 -4.19 1.34
N GLU A 364 18.49 -5.31 2.02
CA GLU A 364 18.72 -5.34 3.47
C GLU A 364 20.11 -5.89 3.82
N ASP A 365 20.58 -5.58 5.03
CA ASP A 365 21.88 -6.03 5.50
C ASP A 365 21.87 -7.53 5.79
N TYR A 366 22.59 -8.29 4.99
CA TYR A 366 22.73 -9.74 5.17
C TYR A 366 23.21 -10.10 6.58
N ASN A 367 24.14 -9.33 7.16
CA ASN A 367 24.72 -9.63 8.47
C ASN A 367 23.68 -9.49 9.60
N ASN A 368 22.72 -8.56 9.46
CA ASN A 368 21.63 -8.42 10.41
C ASN A 368 20.52 -9.47 10.21
N MET A 369 20.42 -10.04 9.02
CA MET A 369 19.37 -11.00 8.66
C MET A 369 19.81 -12.46 8.76
N THR A 370 21.13 -12.75 8.93
CA THR A 370 21.62 -14.12 9.10
C THR A 370 21.10 -14.76 10.40
N PRO A 371 20.86 -16.07 10.42
CA PRO A 371 20.51 -16.78 11.64
C PRO A 371 21.58 -16.54 12.74
N GLY A 372 21.17 -16.05 13.90
CA GLY A 372 22.08 -15.69 14.97
C GLY A 372 22.69 -14.29 14.90
N GLY A 373 22.36 -13.49 13.88
CA GLY A 373 22.70 -12.06 13.80
C GLY A 373 22.18 -11.28 15.02
N GLU A 374 22.83 -10.17 15.38
CA GLU A 374 22.59 -9.51 16.67
C GLU A 374 21.21 -8.85 16.78
N SER A 375 20.68 -8.26 15.69
CA SER A 375 19.50 -7.42 15.78
C SER A 375 18.23 -8.04 15.19
N GLU A 376 18.32 -8.84 14.13
CA GLU A 376 17.16 -9.39 13.43
C GLU A 376 17.31 -10.92 13.23
N LYS A 377 17.59 -11.61 14.31
CA LYS A 377 17.89 -13.04 14.32
C LYS A 377 16.88 -13.87 13.53
N GLY A 378 17.36 -14.48 12.44
CA GLY A 378 16.54 -15.38 11.64
C GLY A 378 15.41 -14.70 10.85
N MET A 379 15.43 -13.40 10.68
CA MET A 379 14.47 -12.66 9.85
C MET A 379 14.91 -12.64 8.39
N ASN A 380 13.95 -12.46 7.49
CA ASN A 380 14.16 -12.43 6.04
C ASN A 380 13.63 -11.12 5.44
N TRP A 381 14.08 -9.98 5.97
CA TRP A 381 13.73 -8.66 5.45
C TRP A 381 14.47 -8.38 4.14
N GLY A 382 13.96 -7.43 3.36
CA GLY A 382 14.45 -7.15 2.02
C GLY A 382 14.11 -8.25 1.01
N VAL A 383 14.15 -7.93 -0.25
CA VAL A 383 14.01 -8.88 -1.37
C VAL A 383 15.36 -9.28 -1.95
N VAL A 384 16.36 -8.44 -1.70
CA VAL A 384 17.79 -8.67 -1.94
C VAL A 384 18.52 -8.45 -0.62
N GLN A 385 19.55 -9.24 -0.34
CA GLN A 385 20.40 -9.06 0.83
C GLN A 385 21.88 -9.01 0.43
N ILE A 386 22.61 -8.08 1.05
CA ILE A 386 24.05 -7.90 0.86
C ILE A 386 24.66 -7.40 2.19
N PRO A 387 25.89 -7.77 2.57
CA PRO A 387 26.54 -7.18 3.75
C PRO A 387 26.68 -5.66 3.62
N PHE A 388 26.31 -4.90 4.65
CA PHE A 388 26.45 -3.43 4.65
C PHE A 388 27.86 -2.95 5.05
N ASN A 389 28.82 -3.84 5.09
CA ASN A 389 30.22 -3.56 5.43
C ASN A 389 31.22 -3.98 4.34
N CYS A 390 30.81 -4.16 3.10
CA CYS A 390 31.73 -4.46 2.00
C CYS A 390 32.69 -3.28 1.74
N GLY A 391 33.94 -3.60 1.51
CA GLY A 391 35.03 -2.64 1.34
C GLY A 391 35.36 -2.33 -0.12
N ALA A 392 36.28 -1.40 -0.35
CA ALA A 392 36.67 -0.95 -1.67
C ALA A 392 37.34 -2.04 -2.56
N ASN A 393 37.84 -3.11 -1.96
CA ASN A 393 38.51 -4.20 -2.67
C ASN A 393 37.60 -5.45 -2.85
N ASP A 394 36.35 -5.36 -2.38
CA ASP A 394 35.40 -6.47 -2.55
C ASP A 394 34.92 -6.59 -4.00
N THR A 395 34.54 -7.79 -4.37
CA THR A 395 33.99 -8.18 -5.67
C THR A 395 32.64 -8.86 -5.48
N LEU A 396 31.93 -9.15 -6.56
CA LEU A 396 30.72 -9.97 -6.50
C LEU A 396 30.91 -11.35 -5.85
N ALA A 397 32.12 -11.87 -5.86
CA ALA A 397 32.44 -13.15 -5.21
C ALA A 397 32.60 -13.02 -3.69
N THR A 398 33.19 -11.92 -3.20
CA THR A 398 33.44 -11.70 -1.77
C THR A 398 32.31 -10.95 -1.06
N CYS A 399 31.53 -10.17 -1.80
CA CYS A 399 30.36 -9.45 -1.31
C CYS A 399 29.13 -9.73 -2.23
N PRO A 400 28.59 -10.96 -2.20
CA PRO A 400 27.51 -11.35 -3.11
C PRO A 400 26.15 -10.78 -2.71
N ALA A 401 25.43 -10.25 -3.68
CA ALA A 401 24.00 -9.96 -3.53
C ALA A 401 23.21 -11.29 -3.58
N ARG A 402 22.32 -11.48 -2.63
CA ARG A 402 21.47 -12.68 -2.49
C ARG A 402 20.01 -12.30 -2.67
N VAL A 403 19.35 -12.88 -3.66
CA VAL A 403 17.91 -12.71 -3.87
C VAL A 403 17.15 -13.85 -3.18
N ASN A 404 15.96 -13.54 -2.66
CA ASN A 404 15.08 -14.53 -2.07
C ASN A 404 13.78 -14.68 -2.90
N THR A 405 12.88 -15.56 -2.47
CA THR A 405 11.65 -15.86 -3.22
C THR A 405 10.70 -14.66 -3.32
N LYS A 406 10.76 -13.70 -2.41
CA LYS A 406 10.00 -12.44 -2.50
C LYS A 406 10.36 -11.66 -3.76
N PHE A 407 11.65 -11.58 -4.10
CA PHE A 407 12.11 -10.96 -5.34
C PHE A 407 11.47 -11.62 -6.56
N HIS A 408 11.43 -12.95 -6.57
CA HIS A 408 10.88 -13.69 -7.70
C HIS A 408 9.38 -13.53 -7.84
N THR A 409 8.61 -13.62 -6.75
CA THR A 409 7.15 -13.49 -6.79
C THR A 409 6.69 -12.06 -7.05
N LEU A 410 7.40 -11.03 -6.58
CA LEU A 410 7.11 -9.64 -6.91
C LEU A 410 7.18 -9.37 -8.41
N ARG A 411 8.05 -10.04 -9.15
CA ARG A 411 8.15 -9.89 -10.60
C ARG A 411 6.86 -10.34 -11.33
N ASN A 412 6.05 -11.23 -10.76
CA ASN A 412 4.71 -11.53 -11.27
C ASN A 412 3.78 -10.32 -11.27
N PHE A 413 4.03 -9.34 -10.41
CA PHE A 413 3.27 -8.08 -10.36
C PHE A 413 3.98 -6.98 -11.16
N THR A 414 5.25 -6.71 -10.88
CA THR A 414 5.96 -5.55 -11.42
C THR A 414 6.15 -5.61 -12.94
N HIS A 415 6.21 -6.81 -13.51
CA HIS A 415 6.33 -7.02 -14.96
C HIS A 415 4.98 -7.01 -15.69
N TYR A 416 3.86 -7.25 -14.98
CA TYR A 416 2.55 -7.49 -15.61
C TYR A 416 1.45 -6.52 -15.15
N VAL A 417 1.68 -5.75 -14.10
CA VAL A 417 0.86 -4.61 -13.68
C VAL A 417 1.73 -3.37 -13.78
N LYS A 418 1.61 -2.64 -14.88
CA LYS A 418 2.54 -1.57 -15.25
C LYS A 418 1.97 -0.17 -14.98
N PRO A 419 2.81 0.84 -14.87
CA PRO A 419 2.36 2.23 -14.83
C PRO A 419 1.36 2.54 -15.95
N GLY A 420 0.24 3.16 -15.60
CA GLY A 420 -0.85 3.47 -16.51
C GLY A 420 -1.93 2.38 -16.62
N ASP A 421 -1.70 1.18 -16.10
CA ASP A 421 -2.76 0.18 -15.96
C ASP A 421 -3.77 0.60 -14.90
N ARG A 422 -5.00 0.08 -14.99
CA ARG A 422 -6.03 0.22 -13.98
C ARG A 422 -6.36 -1.15 -13.42
N LEU A 423 -6.31 -1.28 -12.12
CA LEU A 423 -6.79 -2.50 -11.47
C LEU A 423 -8.31 -2.53 -11.53
N VAL A 424 -8.87 -3.71 -11.73
CA VAL A 424 -10.32 -3.94 -11.72
C VAL A 424 -10.69 -4.88 -10.60
N LYS A 425 -11.94 -4.82 -10.14
CA LYS A 425 -12.41 -5.75 -9.11
C LYS A 425 -12.42 -7.19 -9.59
N VAL A 426 -12.16 -8.09 -8.67
CA VAL A 426 -12.30 -9.54 -8.84
C VAL A 426 -13.13 -10.10 -7.69
N ASN A 427 -13.79 -11.21 -7.91
CA ASN A 427 -14.65 -11.87 -6.92
C ASN A 427 -13.90 -12.71 -5.88
N THR A 428 -12.61 -12.90 -6.05
CA THR A 428 -11.75 -13.70 -5.16
C THR A 428 -10.87 -12.80 -4.29
N THR A 429 -10.31 -13.35 -3.22
CA THR A 429 -9.34 -12.66 -2.34
C THR A 429 -7.89 -12.95 -2.72
N THR A 430 -7.67 -13.89 -3.62
CA THR A 430 -6.35 -14.38 -4.05
C THR A 430 -5.90 -13.82 -5.40
N ASP A 431 -6.65 -12.84 -5.94
CA ASP A 431 -6.44 -12.37 -7.30
C ASP A 431 -6.48 -10.85 -7.42
N VAL A 432 -5.70 -10.34 -8.37
CA VAL A 432 -5.82 -8.98 -8.91
C VAL A 432 -5.82 -9.03 -10.43
N ALA A 433 -6.52 -8.11 -11.08
CA ALA A 433 -6.59 -8.02 -12.53
C ALA A 433 -6.31 -6.60 -13.02
N ALA A 434 -5.56 -6.47 -14.10
CA ALA A 434 -5.16 -5.19 -14.66
C ALA A 434 -5.65 -5.00 -16.09
N VAL A 435 -6.22 -3.82 -16.37
CA VAL A 435 -6.66 -3.41 -17.71
C VAL A 435 -5.89 -2.18 -18.18
N ARG A 436 -5.65 -2.08 -19.48
CA ARG A 436 -5.16 -0.85 -20.12
C ARG A 436 -6.05 -0.53 -21.31
N ASN A 437 -6.59 0.69 -21.36
CA ASN A 437 -7.53 1.11 -22.40
C ASN A 437 -8.68 0.10 -22.58
N THR A 438 -9.25 -0.37 -21.48
CA THR A 438 -10.28 -1.40 -21.37
C THR A 438 -9.87 -2.82 -21.83
N GLU A 439 -8.65 -3.04 -22.30
CA GLU A 439 -8.14 -4.35 -22.63
C GLU A 439 -7.58 -5.03 -21.38
N LEU A 440 -8.02 -6.24 -21.09
CA LEU A 440 -7.47 -7.06 -20.01
C LEU A 440 -6.03 -7.49 -20.38
N LYS A 441 -5.07 -7.12 -19.55
CA LYS A 441 -3.65 -7.43 -19.77
C LYS A 441 -3.21 -8.61 -18.95
N SER A 442 -3.56 -8.62 -17.67
CA SER A 442 -3.10 -9.67 -16.76
C SER A 442 -4.11 -9.92 -15.64
N VAL A 443 -4.06 -11.14 -15.12
CA VAL A 443 -4.63 -11.53 -13.83
C VAL A 443 -3.52 -12.22 -13.06
N VAL A 444 -3.22 -11.76 -11.84
CA VAL A 444 -2.24 -12.41 -10.95
C VAL A 444 -3.01 -13.19 -9.90
N HIS A 445 -2.74 -14.48 -9.83
CA HIS A 445 -3.37 -15.44 -8.92
C HIS A 445 -2.36 -16.01 -7.93
N LEU A 446 -2.76 -16.12 -6.68
CA LEU A 446 -1.97 -16.71 -5.60
C LEU A 446 -2.58 -18.04 -5.15
N ASN A 447 -1.80 -19.12 -5.30
CA ASN A 447 -2.12 -20.43 -4.71
C ASN A 447 -1.19 -20.73 -3.52
N LYS A 448 -1.68 -20.53 -2.31
CA LYS A 448 -0.95 -20.89 -1.06
C LYS A 448 -1.13 -22.36 -0.66
N SER A 449 -2.08 -23.06 -1.27
CA SER A 449 -2.38 -24.46 -0.99
C SER A 449 -1.20 -25.37 -1.36
N THR A 450 -1.07 -26.49 -0.68
CA THR A 450 -0.15 -27.58 -1.04
C THR A 450 -0.67 -28.46 -2.18
N GLN A 451 -1.82 -28.14 -2.75
CA GLN A 451 -2.42 -28.84 -3.89
C GLN A 451 -2.50 -27.90 -5.10
N ALA A 452 -2.39 -28.47 -6.29
CA ALA A 452 -2.67 -27.74 -7.52
C ALA A 452 -4.15 -27.34 -7.58
N GLN A 453 -4.43 -26.22 -8.25
CA GLN A 453 -5.78 -25.70 -8.45
C GLN A 453 -6.16 -25.71 -9.94
N SER A 454 -7.46 -25.87 -10.23
CA SER A 454 -8.04 -25.65 -11.54
C SER A 454 -8.66 -24.25 -11.56
N VAL A 455 -7.98 -23.29 -12.18
CA VAL A 455 -8.42 -21.88 -12.20
C VAL A 455 -9.13 -21.58 -13.51
N THR A 456 -10.38 -21.12 -13.42
CA THR A 456 -11.17 -20.68 -14.57
C THR A 456 -11.29 -19.16 -14.56
N LEU A 457 -10.75 -18.50 -15.58
CA LEU A 457 -11.04 -17.07 -15.83
C LEU A 457 -12.39 -16.95 -16.51
N ASP A 458 -13.36 -16.33 -15.84
CA ASP A 458 -14.67 -15.97 -16.41
C ASP A 458 -14.62 -14.53 -16.94
N LEU A 459 -14.58 -14.39 -18.26
CA LEU A 459 -14.43 -13.12 -18.96
C LEU A 459 -15.77 -12.52 -19.42
N SER A 460 -16.88 -12.98 -18.85
CA SER A 460 -18.24 -12.52 -19.18
C SER A 460 -18.48 -11.02 -18.88
N GLY A 461 -17.69 -10.44 -17.97
CA GLY A 461 -17.73 -9.00 -17.63
C GLY A 461 -17.22 -8.08 -18.75
N PHE A 462 -16.45 -8.62 -19.72
CA PHE A 462 -15.90 -7.82 -20.82
C PHE A 462 -16.87 -7.72 -22.00
N GLY A 463 -16.81 -6.62 -22.74
CA GLY A 463 -17.67 -6.37 -23.91
C GLY A 463 -17.32 -7.27 -25.10
N SER A 464 -16.04 -7.49 -25.35
CA SER A 464 -15.52 -8.24 -26.50
C SER A 464 -14.50 -9.30 -26.08
N VAL A 465 -14.66 -10.50 -26.63
CA VAL A 465 -13.67 -11.58 -26.58
C VAL A 465 -13.47 -12.04 -28.04
N ARG A 466 -12.25 -11.81 -28.57
CA ARG A 466 -11.93 -12.16 -29.95
C ARG A 466 -11.89 -13.68 -30.15
N PRO A 467 -12.18 -14.21 -31.35
CA PRO A 467 -12.12 -15.67 -31.60
C PRO A 467 -10.77 -16.31 -31.35
N ASN A 468 -9.68 -15.53 -31.47
CA ASN A 468 -8.31 -15.97 -31.20
C ASN A 468 -7.78 -15.51 -29.84
N ALA A 469 -8.65 -15.07 -28.93
CA ALA A 469 -8.25 -14.69 -27.57
C ALA A 469 -7.55 -15.86 -26.84
N THR A 470 -6.50 -15.55 -26.12
CA THR A 470 -5.68 -16.53 -25.39
C THR A 470 -5.34 -16.06 -23.98
N VAL A 471 -5.06 -17.03 -23.12
CA VAL A 471 -4.51 -16.85 -21.78
C VAL A 471 -3.26 -17.70 -21.66
N ARG A 472 -2.13 -17.07 -21.29
CA ARG A 472 -0.85 -17.73 -21.05
C ARG A 472 -0.50 -17.67 -19.57
N PRO A 473 -0.25 -18.79 -18.90
CA PRO A 473 0.22 -18.78 -17.52
C PRO A 473 1.72 -18.49 -17.47
N ILE A 474 2.14 -17.72 -16.47
CA ILE A 474 3.52 -17.37 -16.15
C ILE A 474 3.69 -17.63 -14.66
N VAL A 475 4.42 -18.68 -14.32
CA VAL A 475 4.44 -19.28 -12.99
C VAL A 475 5.75 -18.97 -12.28
N THR A 476 5.65 -18.60 -11.01
CA THR A 476 6.75 -18.59 -10.06
C THR A 476 6.42 -19.55 -8.92
N ASP A 477 7.24 -20.57 -8.75
CA ASP A 477 7.13 -21.61 -7.74
C ASP A 477 8.53 -22.13 -7.34
N GLU A 478 8.59 -23.26 -6.65
CA GLU A 478 9.86 -23.91 -6.26
C GLU A 478 10.70 -24.38 -7.45
N GLN A 479 10.12 -24.53 -8.64
CA GLN A 479 10.81 -25.02 -9.85
C GLN A 479 11.43 -23.88 -10.65
N GLY A 480 10.96 -22.65 -10.48
CA GLY A 480 11.50 -21.51 -11.21
C GLY A 480 10.67 -20.24 -11.10
N ALA A 481 11.24 -19.16 -11.60
CA ALA A 481 10.61 -17.84 -11.58
C ALA A 481 10.19 -17.41 -12.99
N LEU A 482 8.97 -16.90 -13.13
CA LEU A 482 8.38 -16.40 -14.38
C LEU A 482 8.43 -17.43 -15.53
N VAL A 483 8.24 -18.70 -15.23
CA VAL A 483 8.23 -19.78 -16.23
C VAL A 483 6.97 -19.66 -17.10
N LYS A 484 7.17 -19.41 -18.39
CA LYS A 484 6.08 -19.24 -19.37
C LYS A 484 5.52 -20.59 -19.81
N GLY A 485 4.25 -20.85 -19.54
CA GLY A 485 3.53 -22.02 -20.01
C GLY A 485 2.90 -21.85 -21.40
N ALA A 486 2.25 -22.90 -21.88
CA ALA A 486 1.52 -22.88 -23.14
C ALA A 486 0.26 -22.00 -23.03
N ALA A 487 -0.01 -21.20 -24.07
CA ALA A 487 -1.22 -20.39 -24.14
C ALA A 487 -2.46 -21.27 -24.39
N VAL A 488 -3.54 -21.02 -23.66
CA VAL A 488 -4.84 -21.67 -23.80
C VAL A 488 -5.81 -20.74 -24.51
N ARG A 489 -6.58 -21.25 -25.47
CA ARG A 489 -7.65 -20.46 -26.14
C ARG A 489 -8.83 -20.22 -25.21
N VAL A 490 -9.36 -19.01 -25.24
CA VAL A 490 -10.63 -18.67 -24.61
C VAL A 490 -11.78 -19.31 -25.42
N LYS A 491 -12.63 -20.07 -24.74
CA LYS A 491 -13.87 -20.65 -25.29
C LYS A 491 -15.05 -20.23 -24.43
N ASP A 492 -16.15 -19.88 -25.04
CA ASP A 492 -17.37 -19.46 -24.34
C ASP A 492 -17.11 -18.43 -23.24
N ARG A 493 -16.21 -17.46 -23.53
CA ARG A 493 -15.75 -16.41 -22.62
C ARG A 493 -15.06 -16.95 -21.36
N LYS A 494 -14.51 -18.15 -21.40
CA LYS A 494 -13.80 -18.80 -20.29
C LYS A 494 -12.47 -19.38 -20.74
N ALA A 495 -11.52 -19.43 -19.83
CA ALA A 495 -10.27 -20.18 -19.98
C ALA A 495 -9.95 -20.89 -18.65
N THR A 496 -9.72 -22.20 -18.70
CA THR A 496 -9.37 -23.00 -17.51
C THR A 496 -7.94 -23.49 -17.63
N LEU A 497 -7.14 -23.26 -16.58
CA LEU A 497 -5.73 -23.61 -16.51
C LEU A 497 -5.43 -24.29 -15.18
N SER A 498 -4.47 -25.21 -15.19
CA SER A 498 -3.92 -25.77 -13.96
C SER A 498 -2.87 -24.82 -13.39
N VAL A 499 -2.96 -24.56 -12.09
CA VAL A 499 -2.03 -23.72 -11.32
C VAL A 499 -1.32 -24.61 -10.31
N PRO A 500 0.03 -24.62 -10.27
CA PRO A 500 0.77 -25.42 -9.31
C PRO A 500 0.45 -25.05 -7.85
N ALA A 501 0.69 -26.00 -6.96
CA ALA A 501 0.72 -25.74 -5.52
C ALA A 501 1.77 -24.68 -5.18
N ARG A 502 1.52 -23.89 -4.12
CA ARG A 502 2.49 -22.95 -3.56
C ARG A 502 3.15 -22.06 -4.62
N SER A 503 2.31 -21.38 -5.44
CA SER A 503 2.78 -20.59 -6.59
C SER A 503 2.10 -19.23 -6.70
N VAL A 504 2.77 -18.33 -7.40
CA VAL A 504 2.17 -17.10 -7.94
C VAL A 504 2.12 -17.26 -9.45
N THR A 505 0.92 -17.21 -10.01
CA THR A 505 0.72 -17.36 -11.46
C THR A 505 0.13 -16.08 -12.04
N THR A 506 0.82 -15.47 -12.99
CA THR A 506 0.28 -14.40 -13.82
C THR A 506 -0.33 -15.00 -15.09
N PHE A 507 -1.59 -14.76 -15.32
CA PHE A 507 -2.27 -15.04 -16.58
C PHE A 507 -2.14 -13.82 -17.49
N GLU A 508 -1.28 -13.91 -18.50
CA GLU A 508 -1.18 -12.91 -19.58
C GLU A 508 -2.34 -13.14 -20.56
N VAL A 509 -3.16 -12.11 -20.75
CA VAL A 509 -4.40 -12.21 -21.53
C VAL A 509 -4.29 -11.39 -22.80
N SER A 510 -4.74 -11.96 -23.91
CA SER A 510 -4.84 -11.24 -25.19
C SER A 510 -6.21 -11.40 -25.84
N GLY A 511 -6.67 -10.36 -26.54
CA GLY A 511 -7.91 -10.38 -27.31
C GLY A 511 -9.19 -10.25 -26.49
N VAL A 512 -9.10 -9.74 -25.24
CA VAL A 512 -10.24 -9.50 -24.34
C VAL A 512 -10.31 -8.02 -24.01
N SER A 513 -11.44 -7.34 -24.30
CA SER A 513 -11.54 -5.90 -24.12
C SER A 513 -12.99 -5.39 -23.95
N GLY A 514 -13.09 -4.10 -23.67
CA GLY A 514 -14.37 -3.41 -23.49
C GLY A 514 -15.07 -3.78 -22.20
N VAL A 515 -16.26 -3.24 -22.01
CA VAL A 515 -17.06 -3.44 -20.79
C VAL A 515 -18.42 -3.99 -21.18
N ASN A 516 -18.84 -5.08 -20.55
CA ASN A 516 -20.22 -5.53 -20.63
C ASN A 516 -21.09 -4.62 -19.73
N ARG A 517 -21.83 -3.70 -20.35
CA ARG A 517 -22.62 -2.70 -19.62
C ARG A 517 -23.69 -3.30 -18.71
N ALA A 518 -24.18 -4.50 -19.01
CA ALA A 518 -25.16 -5.19 -18.18
C ALA A 518 -24.62 -5.59 -16.80
N SER A 519 -23.28 -5.66 -16.64
CA SER A 519 -22.62 -5.97 -15.36
C SER A 519 -22.37 -4.72 -14.51
N ALA A 520 -22.55 -3.50 -15.06
CA ALA A 520 -22.23 -2.27 -14.36
C ALA A 520 -23.20 -2.01 -13.21
N LEU A 521 -22.66 -1.52 -12.08
CA LEU A 521 -23.50 -1.02 -11.00
C LEU A 521 -24.35 0.15 -11.54
N GLY A 522 -25.63 0.02 -11.40
CA GLY A 522 -26.66 0.92 -11.89
C GLY A 522 -27.98 0.16 -12.04
N GLY A 523 -29.07 0.79 -11.66
CA GLY A 523 -30.40 0.14 -11.67
C GLY A 523 -31.07 0.19 -10.31
N THR A 524 -31.94 -0.77 -10.05
CA THR A 524 -32.85 -0.78 -8.91
C THR A 524 -32.44 -1.87 -7.91
N TYR A 525 -32.24 -1.48 -6.67
CA TYR A 525 -31.71 -2.36 -5.61
C TYR A 525 -32.47 -2.18 -4.29
N ARG A 526 -32.46 -3.23 -3.47
CA ARG A 526 -32.57 -3.12 -2.02
C ARG A 526 -31.18 -2.94 -1.45
N LEU A 527 -30.97 -1.88 -0.68
CA LEU A 527 -29.73 -1.63 0.02
C LEU A 527 -29.88 -2.16 1.44
N THR A 528 -29.15 -3.23 1.76
CA THR A 528 -29.25 -3.92 3.05
C THR A 528 -27.96 -3.74 3.85
N GLY A 529 -28.08 -3.25 5.08
CA GLY A 529 -26.93 -3.09 5.98
C GLY A 529 -26.28 -4.43 6.32
N VAL A 530 -24.94 -4.51 6.14
CA VAL A 530 -24.19 -5.76 6.39
C VAL A 530 -24.30 -6.21 7.84
N GLN A 531 -24.28 -5.26 8.79
CA GLN A 531 -24.33 -5.56 10.21
C GLN A 531 -25.70 -6.07 10.69
N SER A 532 -26.77 -5.46 10.20
CA SER A 532 -28.13 -5.70 10.71
C SER A 532 -28.97 -6.63 9.86
N GLY A 533 -28.63 -6.77 8.56
CA GLY A 533 -29.46 -7.46 7.58
C GLY A 533 -30.74 -6.70 7.20
N LYS A 534 -30.90 -5.45 7.67
CA LYS A 534 -32.10 -4.63 7.47
C LYS A 534 -31.96 -3.70 6.27
N SER A 535 -33.06 -3.38 5.64
CA SER A 535 -33.12 -2.51 4.45
C SER A 535 -33.13 -1.03 4.81
N LEU A 536 -32.43 -0.24 4.02
CA LEU A 536 -32.52 1.22 4.00
C LEU A 536 -33.93 1.66 3.59
N ALA A 537 -34.57 2.52 4.38
CA ALA A 537 -35.91 3.00 4.14
C ALA A 537 -36.06 4.49 4.51
N PRO A 538 -37.02 5.22 3.88
CA PRO A 538 -37.34 6.59 4.27
C PRO A 538 -38.14 6.65 5.56
N SER A 539 -37.98 7.78 6.30
CA SER A 539 -38.83 8.16 7.44
C SER A 539 -39.03 9.67 7.40
N GLY A 540 -40.06 10.13 6.69
CA GLY A 540 -40.19 11.54 6.33
C GLY A 540 -39.02 12.00 5.46
N THR A 541 -38.29 13.01 5.89
CA THR A 541 -37.06 13.48 5.23
C THR A 541 -35.80 12.78 5.75
N SER A 542 -35.91 11.93 6.76
CA SER A 542 -34.80 11.16 7.34
C SER A 542 -34.72 9.76 6.75
N LEU A 543 -33.66 9.05 7.09
CA LEU A 543 -33.38 7.66 6.71
C LEU A 543 -33.34 6.78 7.94
N VAL A 544 -33.89 5.57 7.83
CA VAL A 544 -33.86 4.53 8.88
C VAL A 544 -33.58 3.17 8.26
N GLN A 545 -33.16 2.22 9.09
CA GLN A 545 -33.20 0.81 8.71
C GLN A 545 -34.51 0.18 9.15
N ARG A 546 -35.07 -0.71 8.33
CA ARG A 546 -36.28 -1.50 8.63
C ARG A 546 -36.10 -2.95 8.26
N THR A 547 -36.82 -3.82 8.93
CA THR A 547 -36.94 -5.23 8.51
C THR A 547 -37.24 -5.29 7.01
N THR A 548 -36.46 -6.12 6.30
CA THR A 548 -36.61 -6.24 4.84
C THR A 548 -37.97 -6.83 4.49
N ASP A 549 -38.77 -6.06 3.74
CA ASP A 549 -40.02 -6.51 3.16
C ASP A 549 -39.89 -6.52 1.63
N PRO A 550 -40.00 -7.69 0.99
CA PRO A 550 -39.91 -7.79 -0.49
C PRO A 550 -41.00 -7.00 -1.23
N ASN A 551 -42.11 -6.67 -0.58
CA ASN A 551 -43.21 -5.92 -1.15
C ASN A 551 -43.15 -4.41 -0.88
N ALA A 552 -42.29 -3.95 0.02
CA ALA A 552 -42.17 -2.53 0.36
C ALA A 552 -41.46 -1.76 -0.75
N ALA A 553 -42.21 -0.96 -1.51
CA ALA A 553 -41.66 -0.13 -2.60
C ALA A 553 -40.75 0.98 -2.10
N ASP A 554 -40.94 1.47 -0.87
CA ASP A 554 -40.13 2.51 -0.23
C ASP A 554 -38.73 2.02 0.20
N GLN A 555 -38.52 0.69 0.28
CA GLN A 555 -37.21 0.08 0.52
C GLN A 555 -36.40 -0.13 -0.78
N VAL A 556 -36.89 0.32 -1.90
CA VAL A 556 -36.27 0.16 -3.22
C VAL A 556 -35.58 1.45 -3.65
N TRP A 557 -34.33 1.34 -4.09
CA TRP A 557 -33.48 2.48 -4.44
C TRP A 557 -32.90 2.32 -5.83
N ARG A 558 -32.94 3.39 -6.63
CA ARG A 558 -32.23 3.47 -7.90
C ARG A 558 -30.83 4.05 -7.64
N VAL A 559 -29.82 3.31 -8.04
CA VAL A 559 -28.43 3.76 -8.07
C VAL A 559 -28.13 4.25 -9.48
N GLU A 560 -27.99 5.55 -9.63
CA GLU A 560 -27.87 6.22 -10.93
C GLU A 560 -26.46 6.80 -11.08
N ARG A 561 -25.70 6.34 -12.07
CA ARG A 561 -24.36 6.89 -12.37
C ARG A 561 -24.50 8.32 -12.91
N ARG A 562 -23.71 9.24 -12.39
CA ARG A 562 -23.73 10.66 -12.75
C ARG A 562 -22.50 11.09 -13.54
N SER A 563 -21.31 10.61 -13.16
CA SER A 563 -20.05 10.97 -13.80
C SER A 563 -18.99 9.89 -13.59
N GLY A 564 -17.82 10.04 -14.25
CA GLY A 564 -16.63 9.21 -14.00
C GLY A 564 -16.58 7.88 -14.74
N GLY A 565 -17.52 7.58 -15.63
CA GLY A 565 -17.50 6.33 -16.41
C GLY A 565 -17.45 5.09 -15.50
N TYR A 566 -16.45 4.22 -15.69
CA TYR A 566 -16.22 3.02 -14.86
C TYR A 566 -15.11 3.22 -13.82
N ASP A 567 -14.69 4.45 -13.58
CA ASP A 567 -13.69 4.79 -12.58
C ASP A 567 -14.20 4.49 -11.17
N SER A 568 -13.32 4.04 -10.27
CA SER A 568 -13.64 3.75 -8.86
C SER A 568 -14.01 5.00 -8.05
N ARG A 569 -13.79 6.20 -8.61
CA ARG A 569 -14.25 7.49 -8.10
C ARG A 569 -15.48 8.03 -8.83
N ALA A 570 -16.11 7.20 -9.68
CA ALA A 570 -17.35 7.58 -10.34
C ALA A 570 -18.42 7.99 -9.31
N GLN A 571 -19.17 9.04 -9.65
CA GLN A 571 -20.21 9.57 -8.77
C GLN A 571 -21.58 9.03 -9.13
N PHE A 572 -22.36 8.74 -8.11
CA PHE A 572 -23.72 8.22 -8.21
C PHE A 572 -24.69 9.09 -7.43
N SER A 573 -25.96 9.05 -7.84
CA SER A 573 -27.10 9.44 -6.99
C SER A 573 -27.81 8.17 -6.52
N VAL A 574 -28.28 8.18 -5.29
CA VAL A 574 -29.09 7.11 -4.69
C VAL A 574 -30.49 7.68 -4.49
N VAL A 575 -31.45 7.20 -5.28
CA VAL A 575 -32.79 7.76 -5.40
C VAL A 575 -33.82 6.75 -4.91
N ASN A 576 -34.68 7.14 -3.97
CA ASN A 576 -35.77 6.27 -3.54
C ASN A 576 -36.76 6.06 -4.70
N ALA A 577 -37.05 4.81 -5.02
CA ALA A 577 -37.85 4.48 -6.20
C ALA A 577 -39.32 4.95 -6.09
N SER A 578 -39.89 4.98 -4.89
CA SER A 578 -41.29 5.35 -4.67
C SER A 578 -41.49 6.86 -4.56
N THR A 579 -40.54 7.61 -3.97
CA THR A 579 -40.70 9.06 -3.73
C THR A 579 -39.96 9.92 -4.76
N GLY A 580 -38.98 9.35 -5.47
CA GLY A 580 -38.11 10.08 -6.39
C GLY A 580 -37.07 10.98 -5.68
N GLN A 581 -37.02 10.98 -4.34
CA GLN A 581 -36.10 11.77 -3.56
C GLN A 581 -34.71 11.11 -3.48
N ARG A 582 -33.65 11.93 -3.39
CA ARG A 582 -32.24 11.52 -3.33
C ARG A 582 -31.73 11.58 -1.92
N ILE A 583 -30.81 10.69 -1.59
CA ILE A 583 -30.00 10.81 -0.36
C ILE A 583 -28.96 11.91 -0.56
N ALA A 584 -28.92 12.88 0.33
CA ALA A 584 -27.97 13.99 0.30
C ALA A 584 -27.38 14.26 1.69
N ALA A 585 -26.16 14.80 1.72
CA ALA A 585 -25.51 15.30 2.94
C ALA A 585 -25.90 16.76 3.18
N VAL A 586 -26.70 17.02 4.21
CA VAL A 586 -27.16 18.37 4.55
C VAL A 586 -26.96 18.60 6.04
N SER A 587 -26.25 19.67 6.39
CA SER A 587 -25.99 20.06 7.78
C SER A 587 -25.41 18.93 8.65
N GLY A 588 -24.55 18.09 8.06
CA GLY A 588 -23.89 16.98 8.76
C GLY A 588 -24.73 15.70 8.89
N ASP A 589 -25.88 15.62 8.20
CA ASP A 589 -26.77 14.47 8.26
C ASP A 589 -27.17 13.95 6.88
N ALA A 590 -27.58 12.68 6.81
CA ALA A 590 -28.15 12.09 5.61
C ALA A 590 -29.67 12.38 5.56
N VAL A 591 -30.11 13.08 4.51
CA VAL A 591 -31.51 13.46 4.34
C VAL A 591 -32.02 13.12 2.94
N LEU A 592 -33.33 13.00 2.80
CA LEU A 592 -34.02 12.89 1.52
C LEU A 592 -34.35 14.29 0.97
N THR A 593 -34.02 14.52 -0.29
CA THR A 593 -34.27 15.77 -1.00
C THR A 593 -34.65 15.53 -2.47
N SER A 594 -35.48 16.40 -3.04
CA SER A 594 -35.73 16.43 -4.48
C SER A 594 -34.63 17.16 -5.26
N ALA A 595 -33.78 17.94 -4.58
CA ALA A 595 -32.72 18.72 -5.21
C ALA A 595 -31.60 17.82 -5.76
N ASP A 596 -31.22 18.08 -7.02
CA ASP A 596 -30.05 17.46 -7.65
C ASP A 596 -28.83 18.37 -7.47
N SER A 597 -28.09 18.17 -6.39
CA SER A 597 -26.98 19.00 -5.97
C SER A 597 -25.70 18.20 -5.72
N PRO A 598 -24.54 18.83 -5.57
CA PRO A 598 -23.29 18.15 -5.18
C PRO A 598 -23.42 17.36 -3.86
N ALA A 599 -24.24 17.81 -2.92
CA ALA A 599 -24.53 17.12 -1.67
C ALA A 599 -25.16 15.73 -1.87
N ALA A 600 -25.83 15.49 -3.01
CA ALA A 600 -26.46 14.22 -3.37
C ALA A 600 -25.55 13.33 -4.26
N ARG A 601 -24.23 13.55 -4.24
CA ARG A 601 -23.24 12.75 -4.98
C ARG A 601 -22.49 11.82 -4.04
N TRP A 602 -22.39 10.57 -4.46
CA TRP A 602 -21.78 9.48 -3.68
C TRP A 602 -20.75 8.74 -4.52
N VAL A 603 -19.60 8.45 -3.94
CA VAL A 603 -18.61 7.51 -4.47
C VAL A 603 -18.86 6.16 -3.80
N LEU A 604 -19.03 5.12 -4.60
CA LEU A 604 -19.33 3.78 -4.12
C LEU A 604 -18.07 2.92 -4.23
N SER A 605 -17.65 2.31 -3.12
CA SER A 605 -16.44 1.51 -3.07
C SER A 605 -16.73 0.08 -2.61
N SER A 606 -16.05 -0.89 -3.24
CA SER A 606 -16.17 -2.32 -2.95
C SER A 606 -14.82 -3.01 -3.06
N THR A 607 -14.63 -4.09 -2.31
CA THR A 607 -13.48 -5.00 -2.49
C THR A 607 -13.76 -6.11 -3.50
N GLY A 608 -15.00 -6.22 -4.01
CA GLY A 608 -15.46 -7.30 -4.88
C GLY A 608 -16.23 -8.38 -4.14
N ASP A 609 -16.49 -8.20 -2.85
CA ASP A 609 -17.23 -9.11 -1.96
C ASP A 609 -18.77 -8.97 -2.03
N GLY A 610 -19.28 -8.14 -2.96
CA GLY A 610 -20.70 -7.84 -3.10
C GLY A 610 -21.21 -6.76 -2.13
N THR A 611 -20.35 -6.20 -1.29
CA THR A 611 -20.70 -5.11 -0.39
C THR A 611 -20.09 -3.77 -0.83
N TRP A 612 -20.72 -2.67 -0.42
CA TRP A 612 -20.37 -1.32 -0.83
C TRP A 612 -20.34 -0.36 0.35
N THR A 613 -19.37 0.55 0.36
CA THR A 613 -19.41 1.78 1.16
C THR A 613 -19.90 2.93 0.29
N PHE A 614 -20.65 3.87 0.88
CA PHE A 614 -21.19 5.05 0.22
C PHE A 614 -20.52 6.29 0.82
N VAL A 615 -19.53 6.81 0.13
CA VAL A 615 -18.76 8.00 0.54
C VAL A 615 -19.42 9.23 -0.10
N ASN A 616 -19.86 10.19 0.71
CA ASN A 616 -20.38 11.44 0.15
C ASN A 616 -19.24 12.26 -0.49
N ALA A 617 -19.38 12.60 -1.76
CA ALA A 617 -18.34 13.26 -2.53
C ALA A 617 -18.02 14.69 -2.07
N GLN A 618 -18.92 15.33 -1.32
CA GLN A 618 -18.74 16.70 -0.82
C GLN A 618 -18.15 16.73 0.59
N THR A 619 -18.61 15.84 1.47
CA THR A 619 -18.23 15.87 2.91
C THR A 619 -17.17 14.86 3.27
N GLY A 620 -16.97 13.82 2.44
CA GLY A 620 -16.07 12.69 2.74
C GLY A 620 -16.60 11.74 3.82
N THR A 621 -17.80 11.95 4.34
CA THR A 621 -18.45 11.09 5.32
C THR A 621 -19.16 9.90 4.65
N LEU A 622 -19.34 8.83 5.40
CA LEU A 622 -20.02 7.63 4.93
C LEU A 622 -21.47 7.56 5.41
N LEU A 623 -22.32 6.92 4.59
CA LEU A 623 -23.66 6.52 5.00
C LEU A 623 -23.55 5.47 6.10
N ASP A 624 -24.11 5.75 7.28
CA ASP A 624 -23.82 5.08 8.54
C ASP A 624 -25.10 4.73 9.29
N VAL A 625 -25.17 3.52 9.87
CA VAL A 625 -26.19 3.17 10.84
C VAL A 625 -25.75 3.69 12.21
N ASN A 626 -26.41 4.73 12.69
CA ASN A 626 -26.06 5.42 13.93
C ASN A 626 -25.96 4.48 15.13
N GLY A 627 -24.86 4.62 15.88
CA GLY A 627 -24.62 3.84 17.09
C GLY A 627 -24.47 2.34 16.83
N GLU A 628 -24.17 1.93 15.60
CA GLU A 628 -24.05 0.51 15.21
C GLU A 628 -25.30 -0.32 15.57
N SER A 629 -26.46 0.32 15.62
CA SER A 629 -27.72 -0.30 16.03
C SER A 629 -28.16 -1.39 15.05
N ARG A 630 -28.77 -2.45 15.59
CA ARG A 630 -29.42 -3.51 14.81
C ARG A 630 -30.94 -3.45 14.88
N GLU A 631 -31.49 -2.45 15.59
CA GLU A 631 -32.90 -2.32 15.83
C GLU A 631 -33.65 -1.77 14.61
N ASP A 632 -34.91 -2.14 14.51
CA ASP A 632 -35.85 -1.58 13.52
C ASP A 632 -36.12 -0.12 13.84
N GLY A 633 -36.12 0.73 12.81
CA GLY A 633 -36.28 2.18 13.00
C GLY A 633 -35.00 2.93 13.40
N ALA A 634 -33.87 2.24 13.58
CA ALA A 634 -32.62 2.91 13.87
C ALA A 634 -32.23 3.86 12.74
N ARG A 635 -31.80 5.06 13.12
CA ARG A 635 -31.46 6.16 12.20
C ARG A 635 -30.24 5.82 11.36
N ILE A 636 -30.29 6.20 10.11
CA ILE A 636 -29.16 6.20 9.20
C ILE A 636 -28.76 7.65 8.94
N GLY A 637 -27.50 7.97 9.25
CA GLY A 637 -26.92 9.30 9.15
C GLY A 637 -25.61 9.30 8.40
N LEU A 638 -24.76 10.28 8.75
CA LEU A 638 -23.40 10.42 8.21
C LEU A 638 -22.40 10.29 9.34
N TYR A 639 -21.32 9.58 9.10
CA TYR A 639 -20.20 9.48 10.03
C TYR A 639 -18.86 9.47 9.30
N GLN A 640 -17.77 9.79 10.00
CA GLN A 640 -16.43 9.64 9.45
C GLN A 640 -16.18 8.20 9.02
N ALA A 641 -15.29 8.00 8.06
CA ALA A 641 -15.00 6.68 7.53
C ALA A 641 -14.41 5.77 8.61
N THR A 642 -15.10 4.69 8.92
CA THR A 642 -14.60 3.53 9.66
C THR A 642 -14.62 2.29 8.77
N SER A 643 -15.45 2.33 7.72
CA SER A 643 -15.72 1.25 6.76
C SER A 643 -16.11 -0.07 7.44
N GLY A 644 -16.61 0.02 8.66
CA GLY A 644 -17.13 -1.08 9.47
C GLY A 644 -18.42 -1.67 8.90
N PRO A 645 -18.91 -2.77 9.46
CA PRO A 645 -20.14 -3.42 9.00
C PRO A 645 -21.39 -2.53 9.01
N ASN A 646 -21.45 -1.53 9.92
CA ASN A 646 -22.51 -0.51 10.00
C ASN A 646 -22.45 0.54 8.88
N GLN A 647 -21.35 0.64 8.15
CA GLN A 647 -21.15 1.52 7.00
C GLN A 647 -21.10 0.75 5.67
N ARG A 648 -21.31 -0.57 5.69
CA ARG A 648 -21.32 -1.41 4.48
C ARG A 648 -22.71 -1.88 4.14
N TRP A 649 -23.01 -1.90 2.85
CA TRP A 649 -24.32 -2.17 2.29
C TRP A 649 -24.24 -3.20 1.18
N SER A 650 -25.06 -4.22 1.24
CA SER A 650 -25.30 -5.14 0.12
C SER A 650 -26.31 -4.51 -0.83
N ALA A 651 -26.03 -4.55 -2.14
CA ALA A 651 -26.94 -4.08 -3.18
C ALA A 651 -27.59 -5.29 -3.85
N VAL A 652 -28.78 -5.66 -3.39
CA VAL A 652 -29.54 -6.79 -3.92
C VAL A 652 -30.48 -6.28 -5.03
N PRO A 653 -30.32 -6.75 -6.30
CA PRO A 653 -31.20 -6.32 -7.39
C PRO A 653 -32.67 -6.50 -7.03
N SER A 654 -33.50 -5.47 -7.26
CA SER A 654 -34.94 -5.52 -7.11
C SER A 654 -35.57 -5.54 -8.50
N LYS A 655 -36.48 -6.50 -8.72
CA LYS A 655 -37.21 -6.62 -9.98
C LYS A 655 -38.27 -5.55 -10.11
#